data_ebc721b58734d815cbd79a8c084e934c
#
_entry.id   ebc721b58734d815cbd79a8c084e934c
#
_cell.length_a   1.000
_cell.length_b   1.000
_cell.length_c   1.000
_cell.angle_alpha   90.00
_cell.angle_beta   90.00
_cell.angle_gamma   90.00
#
_symmetry.space_group_name_H-M   'P 1'
#
loop_
_entity.id
_entity.type
_entity.pdbx_description
1 polymer ?
#
loop_
_entity_poly.entity_id
_entity_poly.type
_entity_poly.pdbx_seq_one_letter_code
_entity_poly.pdbx_strand_id
1 'polypeptide(L)'
;MTLTLFSTAAQVAAPGQPTGIISLAWLMIAIPAVSSALLLVCGRRSDRWGHLLATLASWASFAVGLGVIIAMLSAAPDTRRFDLPLFSWIPAGEFSVNFGLMIDPLSMTFVMLVTFVGSLIHVYAIAYMAHDEARRRFFAYLNLFIAAMLVLVLADSYAGLFVGWEGVGLASYLLIGFWNYVPANAVAAKKAFVMNRVGDMGLLIAMMAMVANFSTVNIEEVNAAAATVSPVQATIIGFFLLVGACGKSAQFPLQAWLGDAMAGPTPVSALIHAATMVTAGVYLIVRSGAIFQASPIAATAVVIVGAITLLFGAIVGCAKDDMKKVLAASTMSQIGYMMLGAGLGPIGWVFAIFHLFTHGFFKALMFLGAGSVMHGMNDQVNMRRFGALRTAMKVTWLTFACGWLAILGIPPFSGFFSKDKIIEAAFGATTFAGHEAVWAGWVFGIVTMVGAGITAFYMSRLFFMTFHGTARWTTEAEGNGVHPHESGPLMTIPMVILAICAAVVGGLLSIGDVFTTWLEPSLGVAEHAHPVAPEIAIQVVTLLLVLAGAAIAWVMYGRREVPTAIPAGNALTRAARVDLYQDTVNEALFMTPGIALVKTATLGDNKAIDGVVHLVEAASTGTGRAVGFTQSGRVRTYASYILGGVVCALAAVLAFSL
;
A
#
# COMPACT_ATOMS: atom_id res chain seq x y z
N MET A 1 19.80 41.09 -9.75
CA MET A 1 18.35 41.28 -9.89
C MET A 1 17.73 40.29 -8.94
N THR A 2 17.28 40.75 -7.80
CA THR A 2 17.02 40.04 -6.56
C THR A 2 15.78 39.18 -6.66
N LEU A 3 15.91 37.93 -6.24
CA LEU A 3 14.84 36.96 -6.03
C LEU A 3 13.75 37.51 -5.08
N THR A 4 12.59 37.79 -5.63
CA THR A 4 11.34 38.01 -4.90
C THR A 4 10.29 37.05 -5.47
N LEU A 5 10.49 35.73 -5.26
CA LEU A 5 9.55 34.66 -5.68
C LEU A 5 9.28 33.65 -4.57
N PHE A 6 9.29 34.07 -3.29
CA PHE A 6 8.83 33.22 -2.19
C PHE A 6 8.08 34.07 -1.18
N SER A 7 6.84 34.40 -1.47
CA SER A 7 5.93 34.96 -0.47
C SER A 7 4.49 34.84 -0.92
N THR A 8 3.96 33.64 -0.94
CA THR A 8 2.58 33.34 -0.56
C THR A 8 2.57 31.93 0.00
N ALA A 9 3.07 31.78 1.24
CA ALA A 9 2.53 30.74 2.08
C ALA A 9 1.03 31.02 2.11
N ALA A 10 0.23 30.20 1.44
CA ALA A 10 -1.22 30.27 1.54
C ALA A 10 -1.52 30.30 3.04
N GLN A 11 -2.10 31.39 3.53
CA GLN A 11 -2.62 31.43 4.89
C GLN A 11 -3.66 30.32 4.96
N VAL A 12 -3.28 29.20 5.56
CA VAL A 12 -4.23 28.12 5.82
C VAL A 12 -5.30 28.72 6.72
N ALA A 13 -6.52 28.82 6.25
CA ALA A 13 -7.62 29.38 7.02
C ALA A 13 -7.79 28.62 8.33
N ALA A 14 -8.11 29.34 9.41
CA ALA A 14 -8.33 28.70 10.71
C ALA A 14 -9.40 27.61 10.58
N PRO A 15 -9.22 26.43 11.21
CA PRO A 15 -10.17 25.33 11.10
C PRO A 15 -11.56 25.75 11.61
N GLY A 16 -12.59 25.37 10.88
CA GLY A 16 -13.99 25.57 11.27
C GLY A 16 -14.33 24.74 12.52
N GLN A 17 -15.30 25.22 13.30
CA GLN A 17 -15.79 24.45 14.44
C GLN A 17 -16.60 23.24 13.93
N PRO A 18 -16.30 21.99 14.33
CA PRO A 18 -17.05 20.83 13.91
C PRO A 18 -18.43 20.82 14.57
N THR A 19 -19.47 21.05 13.79
CA THR A 19 -20.87 21.07 14.24
C THR A 19 -21.73 20.06 13.48
N GLY A 20 -22.88 19.68 14.05
CA GLY A 20 -23.83 18.77 13.39
C GLY A 20 -23.20 17.41 13.06
N ILE A 21 -23.34 16.95 11.81
CA ILE A 21 -22.84 15.64 11.37
C ILE A 21 -21.31 15.60 11.34
N ILE A 22 -20.62 16.72 11.19
CA ILE A 22 -19.14 16.78 11.18
C ILE A 22 -18.58 16.38 12.55
N SER A 23 -19.25 16.73 13.65
CA SER A 23 -18.85 16.29 15.00
C SER A 23 -19.01 14.78 15.23
N LEU A 24 -19.75 14.08 14.36
CA LEU A 24 -19.97 12.64 14.37
C LEU A 24 -19.04 11.90 13.37
N ALA A 25 -18.08 12.60 12.75
CA ALA A 25 -17.18 12.01 11.77
C ALA A 25 -16.39 10.79 12.29
N TRP A 26 -16.09 10.71 13.59
CA TRP A 26 -15.48 9.56 14.23
C TRP A 26 -16.26 8.25 14.04
N LEU A 27 -17.59 8.32 13.80
CA LEU A 27 -18.42 7.14 13.51
C LEU A 27 -17.99 6.45 12.21
N MET A 28 -17.41 7.17 11.25
CA MET A 28 -16.89 6.54 10.04
C MET A 28 -15.86 5.45 10.35
N ILE A 29 -15.04 5.67 11.38
CA ILE A 29 -14.01 4.73 11.87
C ILE A 29 -14.64 3.71 12.83
N ALA A 30 -15.44 4.18 13.78
CA ALA A 30 -15.95 3.35 14.85
C ALA A 30 -16.89 2.24 14.37
N ILE A 31 -17.75 2.51 13.39
CA ILE A 31 -18.73 1.53 12.89
C ILE A 31 -18.02 0.28 12.31
N PRO A 32 -17.11 0.37 11.34
CA PRO A 32 -16.42 -0.82 10.83
C PRO A 32 -15.49 -1.44 11.88
N ALA A 33 -14.84 -0.65 12.76
CA ALA A 33 -13.99 -1.17 13.83
C ALA A 33 -14.79 -2.02 14.82
N VAL A 34 -15.92 -1.52 15.31
CA VAL A 34 -16.82 -2.25 16.24
C VAL A 34 -17.38 -3.49 15.55
N SER A 35 -17.80 -3.39 14.29
CA SER A 35 -18.28 -4.56 13.53
C SER A 35 -17.20 -5.64 13.44
N SER A 36 -15.96 -5.28 13.12
CA SER A 36 -14.84 -6.21 13.10
C SER A 36 -14.62 -6.89 14.46
N ALA A 37 -14.56 -6.09 15.53
CA ALA A 37 -14.37 -6.58 16.89
C ALA A 37 -15.48 -7.54 17.31
N LEU A 38 -16.74 -7.17 17.07
CA LEU A 38 -17.91 -8.02 17.38
C LEU A 38 -17.83 -9.36 16.65
N LEU A 39 -17.50 -9.38 15.36
CA LEU A 39 -17.40 -10.61 14.59
C LEU A 39 -16.29 -11.53 15.09
N LEU A 40 -15.18 -10.96 15.55
CA LEU A 40 -14.06 -11.73 16.11
C LEU A 40 -14.41 -12.29 17.49
N VAL A 41 -15.02 -11.49 18.36
CA VAL A 41 -15.40 -11.90 19.74
C VAL A 41 -16.56 -12.87 19.75
N CYS A 42 -17.64 -12.63 18.96
CA CYS A 42 -18.79 -13.53 18.90
C CYS A 42 -18.46 -14.92 18.31
N GLY A 43 -17.36 -15.03 17.60
CA GLY A 43 -16.88 -16.28 17.03
C GLY A 43 -17.96 -16.97 16.19
N ARG A 44 -18.04 -18.31 16.25
CA ARG A 44 -18.96 -19.14 15.45
C ARG A 44 -20.43 -18.76 15.56
N ARG A 45 -20.84 -18.05 16.61
CA ARG A 45 -22.23 -17.58 16.79
C ARG A 45 -22.66 -16.59 15.71
N SER A 46 -21.71 -15.91 15.06
CA SER A 46 -21.97 -14.92 14.00
C SER A 46 -21.78 -15.46 12.57
N ASP A 47 -21.48 -16.76 12.37
CA ASP A 47 -21.19 -17.31 11.04
C ASP A 47 -22.36 -17.12 10.05
N ARG A 48 -23.61 -17.20 10.52
CA ARG A 48 -24.81 -17.09 9.67
C ARG A 48 -25.09 -15.67 9.21
N TRP A 49 -24.83 -14.65 10.03
CA TRP A 49 -25.23 -13.26 9.79
C TRP A 49 -24.06 -12.27 9.73
N GLY A 50 -22.86 -12.68 10.14
CA GLY A 50 -21.71 -11.78 10.26
C GLY A 50 -21.33 -11.07 8.98
N HIS A 51 -21.46 -11.70 7.81
CA HIS A 51 -21.23 -11.08 6.52
C HIS A 51 -22.22 -9.94 6.22
N LEU A 52 -23.48 -10.06 6.65
CA LEU A 52 -24.48 -9.00 6.50
C LEU A 52 -24.18 -7.82 7.42
N LEU A 53 -23.84 -8.08 8.69
CA LEU A 53 -23.43 -7.02 9.62
C LEU A 53 -22.24 -6.24 9.10
N ALA A 54 -21.21 -6.95 8.63
CA ALA A 54 -20.02 -6.30 8.10
C ALA A 54 -20.32 -5.42 6.86
N THR A 55 -21.15 -5.93 5.95
CA THR A 55 -21.59 -5.19 4.78
C THR A 55 -22.41 -3.95 5.16
N LEU A 56 -23.37 -4.09 6.09
CA LEU A 56 -24.15 -2.96 6.59
C LEU A 56 -23.27 -1.93 7.31
N ALA A 57 -22.29 -2.37 8.10
CA ALA A 57 -21.34 -1.47 8.77
C ALA A 57 -20.51 -0.64 7.77
N SER A 58 -20.04 -1.27 6.68
CA SER A 58 -19.32 -0.56 5.62
C SER A 58 -20.22 0.48 4.94
N TRP A 59 -21.45 0.14 4.57
CA TRP A 59 -22.43 1.08 4.01
C TRP A 59 -22.83 2.18 4.98
N ALA A 60 -22.95 1.89 6.27
CA ALA A 60 -23.23 2.91 7.30
C ALA A 60 -22.07 3.91 7.43
N SER A 61 -20.83 3.43 7.39
CA SER A 61 -19.64 4.28 7.34
C SER A 61 -19.64 5.19 6.11
N PHE A 62 -19.98 4.65 4.94
CA PHE A 62 -20.15 5.45 3.72
C PHE A 62 -21.25 6.51 3.86
N ALA A 63 -22.40 6.16 4.43
CA ALA A 63 -23.51 7.09 4.62
C ALA A 63 -23.12 8.26 5.55
N VAL A 64 -22.38 8.00 6.62
CA VAL A 64 -21.85 9.07 7.49
C VAL A 64 -20.89 9.95 6.70
N GLY A 65 -19.94 9.36 5.95
CA GLY A 65 -18.98 10.11 5.12
C GLY A 65 -19.67 10.98 4.07
N LEU A 66 -20.71 10.45 3.41
CA LEU A 66 -21.53 11.22 2.46
C LEU A 66 -22.23 12.40 3.13
N GLY A 67 -22.77 12.19 4.33
CA GLY A 67 -23.38 13.27 5.10
C GLY A 67 -22.37 14.35 5.48
N VAL A 68 -21.16 13.99 5.86
CA VAL A 68 -20.07 14.94 6.16
C VAL A 68 -19.70 15.75 4.91
N ILE A 69 -19.56 15.11 3.73
CA ILE A 69 -19.26 15.83 2.48
C ILE A 69 -20.39 16.79 2.12
N ILE A 70 -21.66 16.39 2.24
CA ILE A 70 -22.79 17.28 1.97
C ILE A 70 -22.75 18.51 2.90
N ALA A 71 -22.42 18.31 4.18
CA ALA A 71 -22.24 19.42 5.11
C ALA A 71 -21.05 20.33 4.72
N MET A 72 -19.92 19.76 4.29
CA MET A 72 -18.76 20.51 3.82
C MET A 72 -19.05 21.30 2.54
N LEU A 73 -19.84 20.75 1.62
CA LEU A 73 -20.25 21.45 0.39
C LEU A 73 -21.15 22.66 0.66
N SER A 74 -21.85 22.64 1.79
CA SER A 74 -22.67 23.79 2.25
C SER A 74 -21.84 24.90 2.88
N ALA A 75 -20.58 24.63 3.25
CA ALA A 75 -19.62 25.61 3.77
C ALA A 75 -18.87 26.33 2.65
N ALA A 76 -18.39 27.54 2.90
CA ALA A 76 -17.56 28.27 1.96
C ALA A 76 -16.26 27.48 1.68
N PRO A 77 -15.69 27.49 0.46
CA PRO A 77 -14.53 26.68 0.10
C PRO A 77 -13.35 26.81 1.05
N ASP A 78 -13.03 28.02 1.46
CA ASP A 78 -11.94 28.37 2.37
C ASP A 78 -12.14 27.88 3.81
N THR A 79 -13.37 27.53 4.21
CA THR A 79 -13.71 27.03 5.55
C THR A 79 -13.94 25.51 5.60
N ARG A 80 -13.64 24.77 4.52
CA ARG A 80 -13.89 23.32 4.42
C ARG A 80 -12.84 22.48 5.13
N ARG A 81 -12.32 22.97 6.25
CA ARG A 81 -11.39 22.25 7.11
C ARG A 81 -11.89 22.28 8.54
N PHE A 82 -11.89 21.11 9.19
CA PHE A 82 -12.37 20.93 10.56
C PHE A 82 -11.44 19.99 11.30
N ASP A 83 -11.01 20.41 12.49
CA ASP A 83 -10.22 19.57 13.40
C ASP A 83 -11.12 19.07 14.52
N LEU A 84 -11.21 17.75 14.68
CA LEU A 84 -12.02 17.08 15.70
C LEU A 84 -11.12 16.39 16.71
N PRO A 85 -10.75 17.04 17.85
CA PRO A 85 -9.98 16.39 18.89
C PRO A 85 -10.83 15.32 19.58
N LEU A 86 -10.26 14.13 19.79
CA LEU A 86 -10.96 13.01 20.43
C LEU A 86 -10.50 12.82 21.88
N PHE A 87 -9.19 12.64 22.09
CA PHE A 87 -8.61 12.47 23.43
C PHE A 87 -7.10 12.78 23.43
N SER A 88 -6.56 13.11 24.60
CA SER A 88 -5.12 13.19 24.81
C SER A 88 -4.55 11.78 24.91
N TRP A 89 -3.57 11.46 24.05
CA TRP A 89 -3.04 10.10 23.93
C TRP A 89 -1.72 9.88 24.63
N ILE A 90 -0.70 10.68 24.31
CA ILE A 90 0.65 10.53 24.87
C ILE A 90 1.07 11.84 25.54
N PRO A 91 0.80 12.04 26.84
CA PRO A 91 1.34 13.15 27.58
C PRO A 91 2.74 12.82 28.08
N ALA A 92 3.79 13.54 27.64
CA ALA A 92 5.18 13.32 28.05
C ALA A 92 5.89 14.66 28.31
N GLY A 93 5.67 15.24 29.49
CA GLY A 93 6.21 16.56 29.84
C GLY A 93 5.61 17.68 29.00
N GLU A 94 6.46 18.45 28.32
CA GLU A 94 6.02 19.48 27.37
C GLU A 94 5.57 18.91 26.01
N PHE A 95 5.99 17.68 25.68
CA PHE A 95 5.57 16.98 24.47
C PHE A 95 4.24 16.28 24.70
N SER A 96 3.25 16.56 23.88
CA SER A 96 1.95 15.86 23.94
C SER A 96 1.49 15.48 22.54
N VAL A 97 1.00 14.25 22.41
CA VAL A 97 0.33 13.80 21.19
C VAL A 97 -1.15 13.62 21.50
N ASN A 98 -1.98 14.38 20.85
CA ASN A 98 -3.43 14.18 20.88
C ASN A 98 -3.83 13.22 19.76
N PHE A 99 -4.89 12.48 19.97
CA PHE A 99 -5.54 11.71 18.92
C PHE A 99 -6.76 12.49 18.46
N GLY A 100 -6.67 13.03 17.25
CA GLY A 100 -7.71 13.83 16.64
C GLY A 100 -7.91 13.44 15.18
N LEU A 101 -8.95 13.99 14.57
CA LEU A 101 -9.28 13.79 13.17
C LEU A 101 -9.22 15.13 12.42
N MET A 102 -8.52 15.13 11.30
CA MET A 102 -8.49 16.23 10.34
C MET A 102 -9.46 15.92 9.20
N ILE A 103 -10.54 16.68 9.13
CA ILE A 103 -11.60 16.53 8.15
C ILE A 103 -11.45 17.66 7.13
N ASP A 104 -10.83 17.35 6.00
CA ASP A 104 -10.56 18.29 4.92
C ASP A 104 -10.88 17.65 3.56
N PRO A 105 -10.90 18.42 2.46
CA PRO A 105 -11.19 17.89 1.14
C PRO A 105 -10.30 16.71 0.71
N LEU A 106 -9.02 16.70 1.08
CA LEU A 106 -8.11 15.60 0.75
C LEU A 106 -8.49 14.33 1.51
N SER A 107 -8.64 14.38 2.84
CA SER A 107 -9.03 13.23 3.65
C SER A 107 -10.40 12.69 3.24
N MET A 108 -11.37 13.56 2.96
CA MET A 108 -12.71 13.15 2.58
C MET A 108 -12.79 12.55 1.18
N THR A 109 -11.89 12.93 0.26
CA THR A 109 -11.74 12.25 -1.04
C THR A 109 -11.37 10.78 -0.84
N PHE A 110 -10.42 10.49 0.06
CA PHE A 110 -10.05 9.11 0.40
C PHE A 110 -11.16 8.39 1.16
N VAL A 111 -11.82 9.04 2.12
CA VAL A 111 -12.98 8.46 2.84
C VAL A 111 -14.04 7.97 1.87
N MET A 112 -14.43 8.80 0.90
CA MET A 112 -15.44 8.41 -0.10
C MET A 112 -14.98 7.24 -0.95
N LEU A 113 -13.74 7.26 -1.41
CA LEU A 113 -13.20 6.18 -2.22
C LEU A 113 -13.17 4.86 -1.44
N VAL A 114 -12.61 4.89 -0.22
CA VAL A 114 -12.44 3.70 0.64
C VAL A 114 -13.78 3.10 1.04
N THR A 115 -14.71 3.94 1.49
CA THR A 115 -16.00 3.45 2.00
C THR A 115 -16.94 3.01 0.88
N PHE A 116 -17.03 3.75 -0.23
CA PHE A 116 -17.89 3.39 -1.35
C PHE A 116 -17.40 2.14 -2.06
N VAL A 117 -16.14 2.14 -2.52
CA VAL A 117 -15.57 0.97 -3.20
C VAL A 117 -15.49 -0.23 -2.26
N GLY A 118 -15.11 -0.01 -1.00
CA GLY A 118 -15.10 -1.05 0.03
C GLY A 118 -16.48 -1.67 0.26
N SER A 119 -17.54 -0.88 0.30
CA SER A 119 -18.91 -1.38 0.45
C SER A 119 -19.36 -2.22 -0.74
N LEU A 120 -19.04 -1.81 -1.96
CA LEU A 120 -19.31 -2.61 -3.17
C LEU A 120 -18.54 -3.94 -3.17
N ILE A 121 -17.28 -3.92 -2.70
CA ILE A 121 -16.47 -5.13 -2.53
C ILE A 121 -17.09 -6.06 -1.48
N HIS A 122 -17.66 -5.53 -0.38
CA HIS A 122 -18.37 -6.34 0.60
C HIS A 122 -19.59 -7.04 -0.02
N VAL A 123 -20.41 -6.33 -0.80
CA VAL A 123 -21.54 -6.93 -1.52
C VAL A 123 -21.09 -8.06 -2.45
N TYR A 124 -20.04 -7.81 -3.23
CA TYR A 124 -19.45 -8.81 -4.11
C TYR A 124 -18.95 -10.04 -3.33
N ALA A 125 -18.28 -9.81 -2.21
CA ALA A 125 -17.70 -10.86 -1.37
C ALA A 125 -18.77 -11.77 -0.74
N ILE A 126 -20.03 -11.33 -0.59
CA ILE A 126 -21.14 -12.17 -0.11
C ILE A 126 -21.30 -13.42 -0.95
N ALA A 127 -21.27 -13.28 -2.26
CA ALA A 127 -21.39 -14.42 -3.19
C ALA A 127 -20.04 -15.12 -3.39
N TYR A 128 -18.95 -14.35 -3.54
CA TYR A 128 -17.62 -14.92 -3.80
C TYR A 128 -17.14 -15.85 -2.68
N MET A 129 -17.41 -15.49 -1.40
CA MET A 129 -17.02 -16.27 -0.21
C MET A 129 -18.18 -17.14 0.34
N ALA A 130 -19.24 -17.39 -0.45
CA ALA A 130 -20.44 -18.05 0.04
C ALA A 130 -20.19 -19.45 0.61
N HIS A 131 -19.25 -20.20 0.03
CA HIS A 131 -18.92 -21.57 0.37
C HIS A 131 -17.70 -21.71 1.31
N ASP A 132 -17.08 -20.58 1.73
CA ASP A 132 -15.91 -20.62 2.60
C ASP A 132 -16.33 -20.74 4.08
N GLU A 133 -15.78 -21.74 4.77
CA GLU A 133 -16.08 -21.99 6.19
C GLU A 133 -15.65 -20.85 7.10
N ALA A 134 -14.61 -20.11 6.72
CA ALA A 134 -14.09 -18.98 7.49
C ALA A 134 -14.67 -17.62 7.05
N ARG A 135 -15.79 -17.61 6.30
CA ARG A 135 -16.45 -16.43 5.74
C ARG A 135 -16.59 -15.28 6.74
N ARG A 136 -17.02 -15.55 7.98
CA ARG A 136 -17.14 -14.54 9.06
C ARG A 136 -15.81 -13.85 9.34
N ARG A 137 -14.72 -14.64 9.48
CA ARG A 137 -13.37 -14.10 9.74
C ARG A 137 -12.89 -13.22 8.58
N PHE A 138 -13.21 -13.60 7.35
CA PHE A 138 -12.95 -12.80 6.16
C PHE A 138 -13.59 -11.41 6.25
N PHE A 139 -14.87 -11.33 6.55
CA PHE A 139 -15.60 -10.07 6.65
C PHE A 139 -15.17 -9.23 7.85
N ALA A 140 -14.77 -9.85 8.97
CA ALA A 140 -14.17 -9.15 10.10
C ALA A 140 -12.86 -8.45 9.68
N TYR A 141 -11.99 -9.14 8.94
CA TYR A 141 -10.74 -8.57 8.47
C TYR A 141 -10.92 -7.48 7.40
N LEU A 142 -11.94 -7.58 6.54
CA LEU A 142 -12.28 -6.51 5.61
C LEU A 142 -12.68 -5.23 6.35
N ASN A 143 -13.52 -5.33 7.39
CA ASN A 143 -13.92 -4.16 8.17
C ASN A 143 -12.76 -3.61 9.03
N LEU A 144 -11.88 -4.47 9.55
CA LEU A 144 -10.64 -4.04 10.20
C LEU A 144 -9.79 -3.20 9.24
N PHE A 145 -9.69 -3.65 7.99
CA PHE A 145 -8.93 -2.95 6.96
C PHE A 145 -9.54 -1.57 6.66
N ILE A 146 -10.86 -1.48 6.48
CA ILE A 146 -11.55 -0.20 6.24
C ILE A 146 -11.34 0.74 7.43
N ALA A 147 -11.55 0.27 8.67
CA ALA A 147 -11.36 1.07 9.87
C ALA A 147 -9.93 1.61 9.97
N ALA A 148 -8.92 0.76 9.76
CA ALA A 148 -7.52 1.16 9.79
C ALA A 148 -7.17 2.18 8.70
N MET A 149 -7.71 2.01 7.49
CA MET A 149 -7.49 2.98 6.40
C MET A 149 -8.14 4.33 6.70
N LEU A 150 -9.33 4.33 7.31
CA LEU A 150 -9.99 5.56 7.73
C LEU A 150 -9.25 6.28 8.86
N VAL A 151 -8.65 5.55 9.81
CA VAL A 151 -7.73 6.15 10.79
C VAL A 151 -6.54 6.80 10.09
N LEU A 152 -5.93 6.11 9.13
CA LEU A 152 -4.77 6.61 8.39
C LEU A 152 -5.05 7.95 7.70
N VAL A 153 -6.17 8.05 6.98
CA VAL A 153 -6.47 9.22 6.15
C VAL A 153 -7.12 10.38 6.91
N LEU A 154 -7.70 10.10 8.09
CA LEU A 154 -8.35 11.11 8.92
C LEU A 154 -7.49 11.62 10.08
N ALA A 155 -6.37 10.96 10.40
CA ALA A 155 -5.52 11.38 11.52
C ALA A 155 -4.99 12.82 11.33
N ASP A 156 -5.00 13.61 12.42
CA ASP A 156 -4.44 14.96 12.50
C ASP A 156 -2.93 14.98 12.78
N SER A 157 -2.38 13.83 13.13
CA SER A 157 -0.96 13.68 13.50
C SER A 157 -0.31 12.49 12.80
N TYR A 158 1.01 12.57 12.57
CA TYR A 158 1.77 11.43 12.02
C TYR A 158 1.72 10.21 12.94
N ALA A 159 1.58 10.38 14.25
CA ALA A 159 1.42 9.28 15.18
C ALA A 159 0.07 8.56 15.00
N GLY A 160 -1.03 9.31 14.88
CA GLY A 160 -2.35 8.75 14.56
C GLY A 160 -2.36 8.09 13.18
N LEU A 161 -1.76 8.74 12.17
CA LEU A 161 -1.56 8.19 10.84
C LEU A 161 -0.79 6.85 10.91
N PHE A 162 0.26 6.77 11.73
CA PHE A 162 1.06 5.55 11.92
C PHE A 162 0.24 4.40 12.52
N VAL A 163 -0.71 4.67 13.43
CA VAL A 163 -1.63 3.63 13.93
C VAL A 163 -2.46 3.05 12.79
N GLY A 164 -3.04 3.90 11.95
CA GLY A 164 -3.74 3.44 10.76
C GLY A 164 -2.82 2.69 9.78
N TRP A 165 -1.59 3.19 9.60
CA TRP A 165 -0.56 2.61 8.74
C TRP A 165 -0.18 1.18 9.12
N GLU A 166 0.01 0.94 10.42
CA GLU A 166 0.25 -0.39 10.97
C GLU A 166 -1.00 -1.27 10.91
N GLY A 167 -2.16 -0.68 11.16
CA GLY A 167 -3.45 -1.37 11.09
C GLY A 167 -3.74 -1.92 9.70
N VAL A 168 -3.51 -1.16 8.62
CA VAL A 168 -3.67 -1.67 7.24
C VAL A 168 -2.62 -2.72 6.91
N GLY A 169 -1.41 -2.61 7.47
CA GLY A 169 -0.36 -3.62 7.37
C GLY A 169 -0.79 -4.96 7.99
N LEU A 170 -1.31 -4.93 9.20
CA LEU A 170 -1.84 -6.11 9.89
C LEU A 170 -3.04 -6.72 9.14
N ALA A 171 -4.02 -5.90 8.77
CA ALA A 171 -5.20 -6.37 8.06
C ALA A 171 -4.84 -7.00 6.71
N SER A 172 -3.90 -6.41 5.96
CA SER A 172 -3.40 -6.98 4.71
C SER A 172 -2.70 -8.32 4.91
N TYR A 173 -1.87 -8.45 5.94
CA TYR A 173 -1.23 -9.73 6.32
C TYR A 173 -2.26 -10.83 6.55
N LEU A 174 -3.31 -10.53 7.36
CA LEU A 174 -4.38 -11.48 7.67
C LEU A 174 -5.22 -11.85 6.44
N LEU A 175 -5.40 -10.92 5.52
CA LEU A 175 -6.20 -11.12 4.30
C LEU A 175 -5.41 -11.79 3.18
N ILE A 176 -4.12 -11.47 2.97
CA ILE A 176 -3.26 -12.17 2.00
C ILE A 176 -3.06 -13.62 2.42
N GLY A 177 -2.81 -13.84 3.72
CA GLY A 177 -2.66 -15.16 4.32
C GLY A 177 -3.98 -15.79 4.74
N PHE A 178 -5.12 -15.39 4.19
CA PHE A 178 -6.43 -15.87 4.63
C PHE A 178 -6.54 -17.41 4.55
N TRP A 179 -6.07 -17.99 3.46
CA TRP A 179 -5.92 -19.43 3.26
C TRP A 179 -4.51 -19.91 3.66
N ASN A 180 -4.12 -19.65 4.90
CA ASN A 180 -2.78 -19.93 5.44
C ASN A 180 -2.43 -21.43 5.56
N TYR A 181 -3.42 -22.31 5.41
CA TYR A 181 -3.19 -23.76 5.31
C TYR A 181 -2.45 -24.16 4.01
N VAL A 182 -2.41 -23.27 3.01
CA VAL A 182 -1.54 -23.40 1.85
C VAL A 182 -0.21 -22.71 2.18
N PRO A 183 0.91 -23.44 2.30
CA PRO A 183 2.20 -22.87 2.72
C PRO A 183 2.67 -21.68 1.87
N ALA A 184 2.43 -21.71 0.56
CA ALA A 184 2.78 -20.62 -0.34
C ALA A 184 2.06 -19.29 0.03
N ASN A 185 0.79 -19.36 0.44
CA ASN A 185 0.02 -18.18 0.83
C ASN A 185 0.55 -17.59 2.16
N ALA A 186 0.96 -18.45 3.10
CA ALA A 186 1.56 -18.02 4.35
C ALA A 186 2.93 -17.34 4.12
N VAL A 187 3.73 -17.84 3.16
CA VAL A 187 4.99 -17.20 2.75
C VAL A 187 4.73 -15.85 2.10
N ALA A 188 3.76 -15.75 1.19
CA ALA A 188 3.38 -14.50 0.55
C ALA A 188 2.94 -13.43 1.56
N ALA A 189 2.11 -13.82 2.55
CA ALA A 189 1.69 -12.93 3.63
C ALA A 189 2.86 -12.43 4.47
N LYS A 190 3.77 -13.33 4.88
CA LYS A 190 4.98 -12.95 5.63
C LYS A 190 5.87 -12.02 4.82
N LYS A 191 6.09 -12.29 3.53
CA LYS A 191 6.86 -11.42 2.64
C LYS A 191 6.23 -10.02 2.58
N ALA A 192 4.93 -9.93 2.35
CA ALA A 192 4.22 -8.65 2.33
C ALA A 192 4.38 -7.91 3.66
N PHE A 193 4.20 -8.59 4.80
CA PHE A 193 4.33 -7.98 6.12
C PHE A 193 5.75 -7.45 6.37
N VAL A 194 6.79 -8.27 6.14
CA VAL A 194 8.18 -7.88 6.40
C VAL A 194 8.64 -6.74 5.50
N MET A 195 8.31 -6.78 4.20
CA MET A 195 8.69 -5.69 3.28
C MET A 195 8.00 -4.38 3.63
N ASN A 196 6.72 -4.43 4.04
CA ASN A 196 6.03 -3.25 4.53
C ASN A 196 6.65 -2.73 5.83
N ARG A 197 7.08 -3.62 6.74
CA ARG A 197 7.72 -3.24 8.00
C ARG A 197 9.02 -2.45 7.77
N VAL A 198 9.78 -2.77 6.74
CA VAL A 198 10.96 -1.96 6.36
C VAL A 198 10.54 -0.52 6.02
N GLY A 199 9.45 -0.35 5.27
CA GLY A 199 8.88 0.97 5.01
C GLY A 199 8.38 1.67 6.28
N ASP A 200 7.70 0.92 7.17
CA ASP A 200 7.15 1.42 8.42
C ASP A 200 8.27 1.98 9.34
N MET A 201 9.45 1.34 9.36
CA MET A 201 10.63 1.86 10.06
C MET A 201 11.10 3.21 9.48
N GLY A 202 11.00 3.39 8.15
CA GLY A 202 11.27 4.68 7.52
C GLY A 202 10.34 5.77 8.07
N LEU A 203 9.02 5.53 8.07
CA LEU A 203 8.05 6.48 8.61
C LEU A 203 8.31 6.79 10.10
N LEU A 204 8.66 5.78 10.89
CA LEU A 204 9.00 5.96 12.30
C LEU A 204 10.23 6.87 12.49
N ILE A 205 11.29 6.67 11.69
CA ILE A 205 12.48 7.51 11.71
C ILE A 205 12.14 8.95 11.28
N ALA A 206 11.27 9.11 10.26
CA ALA A 206 10.78 10.43 9.87
C ALA A 206 10.07 11.14 11.02
N MET A 207 9.19 10.45 11.77
CA MET A 207 8.53 11.01 12.95
C MET A 207 9.52 11.40 14.05
N MET A 208 10.52 10.57 14.33
CA MET A 208 11.58 10.91 15.29
C MET A 208 12.35 12.16 14.87
N ALA A 209 12.65 12.29 13.57
CA ALA A 209 13.28 13.49 13.04
C ALA A 209 12.36 14.72 13.12
N MET A 210 11.04 14.57 12.93
CA MET A 210 10.07 15.64 13.14
C MET A 210 10.06 16.10 14.60
N VAL A 211 9.99 15.18 15.57
CA VAL A 211 10.06 15.52 17.00
C VAL A 211 11.36 16.27 17.32
N ALA A 212 12.49 15.81 16.81
CA ALA A 212 13.79 16.43 17.07
C ALA A 212 13.92 17.85 16.49
N ASN A 213 13.24 18.16 15.38
CA ASN A 213 13.36 19.46 14.70
C ASN A 213 12.19 20.41 14.97
N PHE A 214 10.98 19.89 15.20
CA PHE A 214 9.76 20.67 15.35
C PHE A 214 9.12 20.54 16.73
N SER A 215 9.57 19.61 17.58
CA SER A 215 8.96 19.26 18.88
C SER A 215 7.49 18.84 18.78
N THR A 216 7.02 18.44 17.60
CA THR A 216 5.65 18.01 17.32
C THR A 216 5.60 16.94 16.23
N VAL A 217 4.49 16.19 16.21
CA VAL A 217 4.10 15.27 15.13
C VAL A 217 2.71 15.61 14.58
N ASN A 218 2.13 16.73 14.97
CA ASN A 218 0.90 17.23 14.35
C ASN A 218 1.19 17.62 12.90
N ILE A 219 0.35 17.17 11.96
CA ILE A 219 0.61 17.32 10.53
C ILE A 219 0.63 18.80 10.12
N GLU A 220 -0.26 19.60 10.67
CA GLU A 220 -0.33 21.02 10.35
C GLU A 220 0.88 21.79 10.88
N GLU A 221 1.20 21.57 12.15
CA GLU A 221 2.34 22.23 12.80
C GLU A 221 3.65 21.90 12.09
N VAL A 222 3.85 20.61 11.71
CA VAL A 222 5.00 20.16 10.93
C VAL A 222 5.05 20.85 9.56
N ASN A 223 3.92 20.90 8.84
CA ASN A 223 3.86 21.55 7.53
C ASN A 223 4.09 23.08 7.64
N ALA A 224 3.55 23.74 8.65
CA ALA A 224 3.75 25.18 8.88
C ALA A 224 5.22 25.48 9.23
N ALA A 225 5.87 24.58 9.98
CA ALA A 225 7.27 24.74 10.39
C ALA A 225 8.28 24.25 9.33
N ALA A 226 7.85 23.60 8.26
CA ALA A 226 8.74 22.96 7.28
C ALA A 226 9.76 23.92 6.64
N ALA A 227 9.39 25.18 6.43
CA ALA A 227 10.29 26.19 5.87
C ALA A 227 11.34 26.71 6.88
N THR A 228 11.22 26.41 8.18
CA THR A 228 12.12 26.90 9.23
C THR A 228 13.36 26.03 9.43
N VAL A 229 13.35 24.80 8.93
CA VAL A 229 14.47 23.86 9.03
C VAL A 229 15.43 23.97 7.84
N SER A 230 16.66 23.53 8.04
CA SER A 230 17.64 23.50 6.97
C SER A 230 17.21 22.53 5.85
N PRO A 231 17.63 22.78 4.58
CA PRO A 231 17.35 21.86 3.47
C PRO A 231 17.83 20.42 3.73
N VAL A 232 18.90 20.26 4.51
CA VAL A 232 19.42 18.92 4.89
C VAL A 232 18.45 18.20 5.82
N GLN A 233 17.93 18.88 6.84
CA GLN A 233 16.95 18.31 7.77
C GLN A 233 15.64 17.96 7.05
N ALA A 234 15.13 18.86 6.22
CA ALA A 234 13.97 18.58 5.37
C ALA A 234 14.21 17.38 4.44
N THR A 235 15.43 17.25 3.88
CA THR A 235 15.82 16.12 3.03
C THR A 235 15.80 14.79 3.79
N ILE A 236 16.33 14.78 5.02
CA ILE A 236 16.32 13.57 5.87
C ILE A 236 14.88 13.15 6.15
N ILE A 237 14.04 14.08 6.60
CA ILE A 237 12.62 13.79 6.88
C ILE A 237 11.92 13.29 5.62
N GLY A 238 12.05 14.03 4.50
CA GLY A 238 11.41 13.67 3.24
C GLY A 238 11.87 12.32 2.67
N PHE A 239 13.17 12.01 2.80
CA PHE A 239 13.69 10.71 2.36
C PHE A 239 13.11 9.56 3.18
N PHE A 240 13.00 9.68 4.49
CA PHE A 240 12.42 8.63 5.33
C PHE A 240 10.89 8.53 5.17
N LEU A 241 10.19 9.63 4.86
CA LEU A 241 8.79 9.59 4.41
C LEU A 241 8.66 8.81 3.10
N LEU A 242 9.57 9.02 2.14
CA LEU A 242 9.60 8.26 0.90
C LEU A 242 9.84 6.76 1.13
N VAL A 243 10.75 6.38 2.05
CA VAL A 243 10.95 4.97 2.41
C VAL A 243 9.64 4.37 2.96
N GLY A 244 8.93 5.10 3.82
CA GLY A 244 7.60 4.72 4.28
C GLY A 244 6.63 4.49 3.13
N ALA A 245 6.53 5.46 2.22
CA ALA A 245 5.68 5.39 1.04
C ALA A 245 6.04 4.21 0.13
N CYS A 246 7.33 3.90 -0.07
CA CYS A 246 7.80 2.77 -0.87
C CYS A 246 7.27 1.43 -0.35
N GLY A 247 7.18 1.25 0.96
CA GLY A 247 6.63 0.04 1.57
C GLY A 247 5.17 -0.18 1.18
N LYS A 248 4.27 0.71 1.59
CA LYS A 248 2.82 0.55 1.39
C LYS A 248 2.40 0.67 -0.08
N SER A 249 3.02 1.57 -0.83
CA SER A 249 2.68 1.80 -2.24
C SER A 249 3.46 0.93 -3.22
N ALA A 250 4.16 -0.08 -2.72
CA ALA A 250 4.92 -1.03 -3.53
C ALA A 250 5.81 -0.34 -4.57
N GLN A 251 6.57 0.67 -4.12
CA GLN A 251 7.51 1.38 -4.96
C GLN A 251 8.91 0.77 -4.87
N PHE A 252 9.70 0.95 -5.93
CA PHE A 252 11.10 0.51 -5.92
C PHE A 252 11.85 1.10 -4.70
N PRO A 253 12.65 0.29 -3.97
CA PRO A 253 12.96 -1.13 -4.17
C PRO A 253 12.05 -2.11 -3.39
N LEU A 254 10.96 -1.66 -2.75
CA LEU A 254 10.09 -2.47 -1.88
C LEU A 254 8.84 -3.04 -2.58
N GLN A 255 8.83 -3.18 -3.91
CA GLN A 255 7.66 -3.56 -4.70
C GLN A 255 7.38 -5.07 -4.77
N ALA A 256 8.33 -5.93 -4.41
CA ALA A 256 8.25 -7.37 -4.69
C ALA A 256 7.11 -8.12 -3.99
N TRP A 257 6.54 -7.58 -2.90
CA TRP A 257 5.41 -8.19 -2.20
C TRP A 257 4.10 -8.11 -2.98
N LEU A 258 3.95 -7.12 -3.88
CA LEU A 258 2.67 -6.81 -4.51
C LEU A 258 2.18 -7.94 -5.43
N GLY A 259 3.10 -8.57 -6.18
CA GLY A 259 2.80 -9.70 -7.05
C GLY A 259 2.39 -10.97 -6.27
N ASP A 260 2.97 -11.17 -5.09
CA ASP A 260 2.69 -12.33 -4.24
C ASP A 260 1.42 -12.12 -3.40
N ALA A 261 1.01 -10.87 -3.15
CA ALA A 261 -0.25 -10.53 -2.49
C ALA A 261 -1.49 -11.10 -3.24
N MET A 262 -1.31 -11.56 -4.49
CA MET A 262 -2.34 -12.26 -5.26
C MET A 262 -2.72 -13.64 -4.70
N ALA A 263 -2.01 -14.14 -3.70
CA ALA A 263 -2.35 -15.36 -2.96
C ALA A 263 -3.68 -15.27 -2.19
N GLY A 264 -4.09 -14.07 -1.78
CA GLY A 264 -5.36 -13.84 -1.11
C GLY A 264 -6.59 -13.94 -2.03
N PRO A 265 -7.80 -14.02 -1.44
CA PRO A 265 -9.06 -13.98 -2.19
C PRO A 265 -9.18 -12.72 -3.07
N THR A 266 -9.83 -12.82 -4.23
CA THR A 266 -9.90 -11.70 -5.19
C THR A 266 -10.54 -10.41 -4.65
N PRO A 267 -11.58 -10.44 -3.78
CA PRO A 267 -12.07 -9.21 -3.14
C PRO A 267 -11.01 -8.46 -2.33
N VAL A 268 -10.07 -9.20 -1.71
CA VAL A 268 -8.91 -8.59 -1.01
C VAL A 268 -8.00 -7.88 -1.99
N SER A 269 -7.70 -8.53 -3.13
CA SER A 269 -6.89 -7.90 -4.18
C SER A 269 -7.56 -6.61 -4.70
N ALA A 270 -8.88 -6.63 -4.90
CA ALA A 270 -9.63 -5.43 -5.28
C ALA A 270 -9.48 -4.31 -4.23
N LEU A 271 -9.62 -4.64 -2.94
CA LEU A 271 -9.54 -3.65 -1.86
C LEU A 271 -8.13 -3.05 -1.72
N ILE A 272 -7.10 -3.90 -1.62
CA ILE A 272 -5.69 -3.48 -1.44
C ILE A 272 -5.22 -2.62 -2.61
N HIS A 273 -5.54 -3.01 -3.85
CA HIS A 273 -4.94 -2.44 -5.06
C HIS A 273 -5.72 -1.27 -5.67
N ALA A 274 -6.99 -1.07 -5.28
CA ALA A 274 -7.81 -0.04 -5.88
C ALA A 274 -7.88 1.23 -5.02
N ALA A 275 -8.33 1.11 -3.76
CA ALA A 275 -8.80 2.25 -2.99
C ALA A 275 -8.07 2.44 -1.65
N THR A 276 -7.14 1.54 -1.26
CA THR A 276 -6.66 1.52 0.12
C THR A 276 -5.14 1.47 0.22
N MET A 277 -4.53 0.35 0.61
CA MET A 277 -3.15 0.26 1.07
C MET A 277 -2.12 0.87 0.10
N VAL A 278 -2.22 0.55 -1.20
CA VAL A 278 -1.24 1.04 -2.18
C VAL A 278 -1.35 2.54 -2.45
N THR A 279 -2.47 3.18 -2.06
CA THR A 279 -2.67 4.62 -2.20
C THR A 279 -2.12 5.42 -1.02
N ALA A 280 -1.83 4.74 0.11
CA ALA A 280 -1.40 5.38 1.35
C ALA A 280 -0.07 6.15 1.21
N GLY A 281 0.90 5.65 0.42
CA GLY A 281 2.15 6.37 0.20
C GLY A 281 1.97 7.63 -0.64
N VAL A 282 1.10 7.61 -1.65
CA VAL A 282 0.76 8.82 -2.43
C VAL A 282 0.11 9.86 -1.52
N TYR A 283 -0.84 9.44 -0.68
CA TYR A 283 -1.44 10.28 0.35
C TYR A 283 -0.38 10.89 1.27
N LEU A 284 0.54 10.07 1.80
CA LEU A 284 1.60 10.52 2.71
C LEU A 284 2.48 11.59 2.08
N ILE A 285 2.92 11.40 0.83
CA ILE A 285 3.77 12.37 0.12
C ILE A 285 3.02 13.69 -0.09
N VAL A 286 1.78 13.63 -0.59
CA VAL A 286 0.97 14.82 -0.85
C VAL A 286 0.59 15.52 0.45
N ARG A 287 0.24 14.78 1.51
CA ARG A 287 -0.10 15.33 2.84
C ARG A 287 1.10 16.01 3.52
N SER A 288 2.31 15.54 3.24
CA SER A 288 3.56 16.12 3.72
C SER A 288 4.20 17.09 2.70
N GLY A 289 3.41 17.67 1.81
CA GLY A 289 3.88 18.46 0.67
C GLY A 289 4.84 19.58 1.03
N ALA A 290 4.63 20.27 2.16
CA ALA A 290 5.51 21.34 2.62
C ALA A 290 6.94 20.86 2.91
N ILE A 291 7.13 19.64 3.44
CA ILE A 291 8.47 19.03 3.63
C ILE A 291 9.16 18.82 2.28
N PHE A 292 8.42 18.33 1.27
CA PHE A 292 8.98 18.11 -0.06
C PHE A 292 9.25 19.41 -0.82
N GLN A 293 8.49 20.47 -0.58
CA GLN A 293 8.78 21.81 -1.08
C GLN A 293 10.05 22.38 -0.44
N ALA A 294 10.28 22.16 0.86
CA ALA A 294 11.49 22.56 1.57
C ALA A 294 12.71 21.71 1.15
N SER A 295 12.52 20.55 0.50
CA SER A 295 13.59 19.67 0.02
C SER A 295 13.39 19.24 -1.43
N PRO A 296 13.84 20.02 -2.41
CA PRO A 296 13.79 19.63 -3.83
C PRO A 296 14.53 18.31 -4.13
N ILE A 297 15.53 17.96 -3.33
CA ILE A 297 16.25 16.67 -3.47
C ILE A 297 15.32 15.50 -3.13
N ALA A 298 14.60 15.57 -2.00
CA ALA A 298 13.65 14.53 -1.62
C ALA A 298 12.48 14.45 -2.61
N ALA A 299 11.96 15.59 -3.08
CA ALA A 299 10.92 15.64 -4.10
C ALA A 299 11.38 14.96 -5.40
N THR A 300 12.59 15.26 -5.87
CA THR A 300 13.19 14.61 -7.04
C THR A 300 13.36 13.09 -6.84
N ALA A 301 13.73 12.65 -5.64
CA ALA A 301 13.80 11.21 -5.32
C ALA A 301 12.43 10.53 -5.46
N VAL A 302 11.34 11.18 -5.04
CA VAL A 302 9.97 10.68 -5.25
C VAL A 302 9.66 10.52 -6.74
N VAL A 303 9.99 11.52 -7.57
CA VAL A 303 9.80 11.48 -9.04
C VAL A 303 10.57 10.32 -9.65
N ILE A 304 11.85 10.14 -9.29
CA ILE A 304 12.69 9.06 -9.82
C ILE A 304 12.14 7.68 -9.42
N VAL A 305 11.80 7.49 -8.16
CA VAL A 305 11.23 6.22 -7.66
C VAL A 305 9.91 5.90 -8.37
N GLY A 306 9.04 6.90 -8.54
CA GLY A 306 7.80 6.77 -9.30
C GLY A 306 8.05 6.36 -10.76
N ALA A 307 8.99 7.00 -11.45
CA ALA A 307 9.36 6.71 -12.83
C ALA A 307 9.91 5.29 -13.01
N ILE A 308 10.82 4.85 -12.12
CA ILE A 308 11.36 3.48 -12.12
C ILE A 308 10.25 2.46 -11.91
N THR A 309 9.40 2.68 -10.91
CA THR A 309 8.32 1.75 -10.56
C THR A 309 7.29 1.65 -11.69
N LEU A 310 6.95 2.77 -12.32
CA LEU A 310 6.07 2.83 -13.46
C LEU A 310 6.55 1.89 -14.59
N LEU A 311 7.81 2.03 -15.00
CA LEU A 311 8.39 1.21 -16.07
C LEU A 311 8.55 -0.24 -15.63
N PHE A 312 8.98 -0.49 -14.39
CA PHE A 312 9.11 -1.84 -13.84
C PHE A 312 7.78 -2.60 -13.91
N GLY A 313 6.70 -2.00 -13.39
CA GLY A 313 5.37 -2.61 -13.42
C GLY A 313 4.87 -2.82 -14.85
N ALA A 314 5.08 -1.87 -15.76
CA ALA A 314 4.68 -1.98 -17.17
C ALA A 314 5.40 -3.13 -17.88
N ILE A 315 6.73 -3.27 -17.70
CA ILE A 315 7.53 -4.34 -18.32
C ILE A 315 7.12 -5.71 -17.78
N VAL A 316 6.97 -5.85 -16.47
CA VAL A 316 6.54 -7.10 -15.82
C VAL A 316 5.14 -7.52 -16.29
N GLY A 317 4.21 -6.56 -16.39
CA GLY A 317 2.84 -6.79 -16.88
C GLY A 317 2.76 -7.41 -18.27
N CYS A 318 3.73 -7.08 -19.16
CA CYS A 318 3.80 -7.65 -20.50
C CYS A 318 4.08 -9.16 -20.51
N ALA A 319 4.71 -9.72 -19.48
CA ALA A 319 5.24 -11.08 -19.49
C ALA A 319 4.47 -12.07 -18.60
N LYS A 320 3.68 -11.61 -17.63
CA LYS A 320 2.88 -12.48 -16.76
C LYS A 320 1.73 -13.12 -17.54
N ASP A 321 1.45 -14.39 -17.26
CA ASP A 321 0.33 -15.14 -17.82
C ASP A 321 -0.82 -15.35 -16.81
N ASP A 322 -0.58 -15.09 -15.52
CA ASP A 322 -1.60 -15.04 -14.47
C ASP A 322 -2.32 -13.69 -14.50
N MET A 323 -3.66 -13.73 -14.65
CA MET A 323 -4.54 -12.56 -14.78
C MET A 323 -4.41 -11.60 -13.58
N LYS A 324 -4.40 -12.16 -12.35
CA LYS A 324 -4.25 -11.35 -11.13
C LYS A 324 -2.86 -10.70 -11.05
N LYS A 325 -1.80 -11.43 -11.42
CA LYS A 325 -0.43 -10.90 -11.44
C LYS A 325 -0.23 -9.80 -12.48
N VAL A 326 -0.90 -9.87 -13.64
CA VAL A 326 -0.93 -8.76 -14.61
C VAL A 326 -1.59 -7.53 -14.02
N LEU A 327 -2.72 -7.70 -13.32
CA LEU A 327 -3.41 -6.59 -12.65
C LEU A 327 -2.59 -6.01 -11.49
N ALA A 328 -1.83 -6.81 -10.76
CA ALA A 328 -0.89 -6.34 -9.73
C ALA A 328 0.26 -5.52 -10.34
N ALA A 329 0.90 -6.02 -11.41
CA ALA A 329 1.92 -5.29 -12.15
C ALA A 329 1.38 -3.96 -12.72
N SER A 330 0.15 -3.99 -13.22
CA SER A 330 -0.56 -2.79 -13.66
C SER A 330 -0.82 -1.81 -12.50
N THR A 331 -1.14 -2.28 -11.29
CA THR A 331 -1.26 -1.41 -10.11
C THR A 331 0.08 -0.74 -9.79
N MET A 332 1.16 -1.51 -9.76
CA MET A 332 2.51 -1.00 -9.56
C MET A 332 2.85 0.13 -10.55
N SER A 333 2.55 -0.08 -11.83
CA SER A 333 2.77 0.94 -12.87
C SER A 333 1.92 2.20 -12.65
N GLN A 334 0.62 2.06 -12.31
CA GLN A 334 -0.27 3.22 -12.11
C GLN A 334 0.06 4.00 -10.83
N ILE A 335 0.39 3.32 -9.73
CA ILE A 335 0.86 3.99 -8.52
C ILE A 335 2.22 4.68 -8.78
N GLY A 336 3.07 4.13 -9.66
CA GLY A 336 4.28 4.82 -10.13
C GLY A 336 3.98 6.17 -10.80
N TYR A 337 2.93 6.25 -11.64
CA TYR A 337 2.44 7.54 -12.18
C TYR A 337 2.04 8.50 -11.07
N MET A 338 1.27 8.03 -10.09
CA MET A 338 0.79 8.87 -8.99
C MET A 338 1.94 9.35 -8.10
N MET A 339 2.91 8.48 -7.82
CA MET A 339 4.10 8.85 -7.05
C MET A 339 4.95 9.88 -7.80
N LEU A 340 5.15 9.69 -9.11
CA LEU A 340 5.82 10.67 -9.94
C LEU A 340 5.08 12.01 -9.88
N GLY A 341 3.76 12.01 -10.09
CA GLY A 341 2.94 13.23 -9.99
C GLY A 341 3.01 13.88 -8.61
N ALA A 342 2.99 13.09 -7.52
CA ALA A 342 3.13 13.60 -6.17
C ALA A 342 4.50 14.26 -5.93
N GLY A 343 5.57 13.70 -6.50
CA GLY A 343 6.93 14.25 -6.40
C GLY A 343 7.14 15.54 -7.20
N LEU A 344 6.30 15.82 -8.21
CA LEU A 344 6.35 17.06 -8.97
C LEU A 344 5.90 18.30 -8.20
N GLY A 345 5.40 18.14 -6.97
CA GLY A 345 4.94 19.26 -6.17
C GLY A 345 3.57 19.81 -6.62
N PRO A 346 3.30 21.12 -6.42
CA PRO A 346 1.99 21.72 -6.70
C PRO A 346 1.47 21.51 -8.12
N ILE A 347 2.35 21.41 -9.11
CA ILE A 347 1.95 21.14 -10.51
C ILE A 347 1.39 19.72 -10.72
N GLY A 348 1.68 18.80 -9.81
CA GLY A 348 1.32 17.38 -9.93
C GLY A 348 0.38 16.83 -8.87
N TRP A 349 0.28 17.45 -7.67
CA TRP A 349 -0.45 16.90 -6.54
C TRP A 349 -1.92 16.61 -6.83
N VAL A 350 -2.63 17.60 -7.36
CA VAL A 350 -4.05 17.47 -7.68
C VAL A 350 -4.29 16.35 -8.68
N PHE A 351 -3.44 16.25 -9.71
CA PHE A 351 -3.58 15.23 -10.76
C PHE A 351 -3.19 13.83 -10.27
N ALA A 352 -2.22 13.73 -9.36
CA ALA A 352 -1.90 12.46 -8.68
C ALA A 352 -3.09 11.94 -7.86
N ILE A 353 -3.75 12.80 -7.08
CA ILE A 353 -4.94 12.46 -6.30
C ILE A 353 -6.15 12.21 -7.21
N PHE A 354 -6.30 12.98 -8.30
CA PHE A 354 -7.38 12.75 -9.26
C PHE A 354 -7.24 11.39 -9.95
N HIS A 355 -6.02 11.04 -10.37
CA HIS A 355 -5.78 9.73 -10.96
C HIS A 355 -5.97 8.61 -9.94
N LEU A 356 -5.57 8.81 -8.69
CA LEU A 356 -5.81 7.88 -7.60
C LEU A 356 -7.32 7.63 -7.40
N PHE A 357 -8.13 8.69 -7.42
CA PHE A 357 -9.58 8.60 -7.24
C PHE A 357 -10.24 7.83 -8.38
N THR A 358 -9.93 8.16 -9.63
CA THR A 358 -10.46 7.45 -10.81
C THR A 358 -9.95 6.02 -10.91
N HIS A 359 -8.67 5.79 -10.57
CA HIS A 359 -8.03 4.49 -10.52
C HIS A 359 -8.76 3.54 -9.56
N GLY A 360 -9.22 4.05 -8.42
CA GLY A 360 -9.97 3.25 -7.46
C GLY A 360 -11.18 2.55 -8.08
N PHE A 361 -11.92 3.22 -8.94
CA PHE A 361 -13.10 2.64 -9.61
C PHE A 361 -12.72 1.59 -10.65
N PHE A 362 -11.92 1.96 -11.64
CA PHE A 362 -11.62 1.03 -12.72
C PHE A 362 -10.72 -0.13 -12.27
N LYS A 363 -9.91 0.06 -11.25
CA LYS A 363 -9.04 -1.01 -10.74
C LYS A 363 -9.83 -2.02 -9.91
N ALA A 364 -10.72 -1.55 -9.03
CA ALA A 364 -11.65 -2.43 -8.32
C ALA A 364 -12.49 -3.25 -9.31
N LEU A 365 -13.07 -2.59 -10.31
CA LEU A 365 -13.81 -3.22 -11.39
C LEU A 365 -13.02 -4.35 -12.07
N MET A 366 -11.77 -4.09 -12.43
CA MET A 366 -10.95 -5.07 -13.14
C MET A 366 -10.57 -6.26 -12.27
N PHE A 367 -10.29 -6.04 -10.97
CA PHE A 367 -10.05 -7.16 -10.05
C PHE A 367 -11.33 -7.97 -9.79
N LEU A 368 -12.49 -7.31 -9.58
CA LEU A 368 -13.75 -8.02 -9.42
C LEU A 368 -14.13 -8.76 -10.70
N GLY A 369 -13.89 -8.16 -11.87
CA GLY A 369 -14.06 -8.83 -13.16
C GLY A 369 -13.15 -10.05 -13.34
N ALA A 370 -11.89 -9.95 -12.89
CA ALA A 370 -10.98 -11.10 -12.88
C ALA A 370 -11.49 -12.20 -11.93
N GLY A 371 -12.01 -11.83 -10.76
CA GLY A 371 -12.65 -12.78 -9.84
C GLY A 371 -13.88 -13.45 -10.43
N SER A 372 -14.71 -12.72 -11.18
CA SER A 372 -15.85 -13.27 -11.91
C SER A 372 -15.40 -14.29 -12.98
N VAL A 373 -14.35 -13.96 -13.76
CA VAL A 373 -13.76 -14.89 -14.73
C VAL A 373 -13.25 -16.15 -14.04
N MET A 374 -12.50 -16.01 -12.95
CA MET A 374 -11.98 -17.16 -12.20
C MET A 374 -13.11 -18.03 -11.65
N HIS A 375 -14.15 -17.42 -11.08
CA HIS A 375 -15.32 -18.14 -10.56
C HIS A 375 -16.02 -18.95 -11.66
N GLY A 376 -16.22 -18.36 -12.84
CA GLY A 376 -16.81 -19.04 -14.00
C GLY A 376 -15.89 -20.06 -14.68
N MET A 377 -14.60 -20.10 -14.32
CA MET A 377 -13.56 -20.95 -14.93
C MET A 377 -12.91 -21.91 -13.93
N ASN A 378 -13.63 -22.31 -12.86
CA ASN A 378 -13.14 -23.22 -11.81
C ASN A 378 -11.77 -22.79 -11.24
N ASP A 379 -11.67 -21.55 -10.79
CA ASP A 379 -10.48 -20.91 -10.18
C ASP A 379 -9.23 -20.86 -11.09
N GLN A 380 -9.38 -21.06 -12.39
CA GLN A 380 -8.28 -20.90 -13.34
C GLN A 380 -7.81 -19.43 -13.37
N VAL A 381 -6.50 -19.20 -13.25
CA VAL A 381 -5.87 -17.86 -13.29
C VAL A 381 -5.08 -17.60 -14.57
N ASN A 382 -4.68 -18.66 -15.29
CA ASN A 382 -3.80 -18.57 -16.44
C ASN A 382 -4.58 -18.16 -17.70
N MET A 383 -4.28 -16.95 -18.22
CA MET A 383 -4.94 -16.41 -19.42
C MET A 383 -4.73 -17.26 -20.69
N ARG A 384 -3.67 -18.09 -20.73
CA ARG A 384 -3.44 -19.00 -21.86
C ARG A 384 -4.47 -20.11 -21.95
N ARG A 385 -5.21 -20.35 -20.87
CA ARG A 385 -6.30 -21.34 -20.79
C ARG A 385 -7.69 -20.73 -20.92
N PHE A 386 -7.78 -19.42 -21.26
CA PHE A 386 -9.05 -18.71 -21.50
C PHE A 386 -9.37 -18.63 -23.00
N GLY A 387 -10.04 -17.61 -23.43
CA GLY A 387 -10.44 -17.31 -24.80
C GLY A 387 -11.93 -17.47 -25.03
N ALA A 388 -12.47 -16.66 -25.93
CA ALA A 388 -13.89 -16.65 -26.34
C ALA A 388 -14.92 -16.47 -25.18
N LEU A 389 -14.49 -16.01 -23.97
CA LEU A 389 -15.38 -15.90 -22.82
C LEU A 389 -16.47 -14.81 -22.97
N ARG A 390 -16.35 -13.90 -23.94
CA ARG A 390 -17.34 -12.84 -24.19
C ARG A 390 -18.77 -13.35 -24.42
N THR A 391 -18.92 -14.58 -24.94
CA THR A 391 -20.22 -15.16 -25.24
C THR A 391 -20.90 -15.77 -24.03
N ALA A 392 -20.10 -16.37 -23.13
CA ALA A 392 -20.56 -16.99 -21.89
C ALA A 392 -20.70 -15.99 -20.73
N MET A 393 -19.87 -14.94 -20.71
CA MET A 393 -19.76 -13.97 -19.63
C MET A 393 -19.94 -12.54 -20.16
N LYS A 394 -21.14 -12.20 -20.63
CA LYS A 394 -21.43 -10.93 -21.33
C LYS A 394 -21.31 -9.71 -20.42
N VAL A 395 -21.84 -9.79 -19.18
CA VAL A 395 -21.80 -8.67 -18.22
C VAL A 395 -20.36 -8.46 -17.76
N THR A 396 -19.67 -9.53 -17.40
CA THR A 396 -18.25 -9.49 -17.03
C THR A 396 -17.39 -8.91 -18.15
N TRP A 397 -17.61 -9.35 -19.41
CA TRP A 397 -16.89 -8.83 -20.57
C TRP A 397 -17.11 -7.32 -20.77
N LEU A 398 -18.38 -6.85 -20.71
CA LEU A 398 -18.71 -5.43 -20.94
C LEU A 398 -18.15 -4.54 -19.84
N THR A 399 -18.33 -4.93 -18.58
CA THR A 399 -17.82 -4.19 -17.43
C THR A 399 -16.29 -4.16 -17.41
N PHE A 400 -15.64 -5.29 -17.72
CA PHE A 400 -14.19 -5.33 -17.84
C PHE A 400 -13.68 -4.47 -19.01
N ALA A 401 -14.41 -4.39 -20.13
CA ALA A 401 -14.09 -3.51 -21.25
C ALA A 401 -14.11 -2.02 -20.84
N CYS A 402 -15.08 -1.59 -20.01
CA CYS A 402 -15.10 -0.25 -19.45
C CYS A 402 -13.83 0.05 -18.62
N GLY A 403 -13.44 -0.89 -17.74
CA GLY A 403 -12.21 -0.76 -16.94
C GLY A 403 -10.94 -0.76 -17.81
N TRP A 404 -10.90 -1.60 -18.84
CA TRP A 404 -9.81 -1.64 -19.83
C TRP A 404 -9.67 -0.32 -20.58
N LEU A 405 -10.75 0.24 -21.13
CA LEU A 405 -10.72 1.53 -21.83
C LEU A 405 -10.35 2.68 -20.89
N ALA A 406 -10.82 2.65 -19.63
CA ALA A 406 -10.47 3.64 -18.63
C ALA A 406 -8.97 3.63 -18.30
N ILE A 407 -8.36 2.48 -18.04
CA ILE A 407 -6.93 2.42 -17.71
C ILE A 407 -6.03 2.75 -18.91
N LEU A 408 -6.48 2.49 -20.13
CA LEU A 408 -5.81 2.94 -21.34
C LEU A 408 -5.76 4.47 -21.43
N GLY A 409 -6.74 5.16 -20.88
CA GLY A 409 -6.91 6.60 -21.04
C GLY A 409 -7.57 6.95 -22.39
N ILE A 410 -8.55 6.15 -22.83
CA ILE A 410 -9.32 6.43 -24.04
C ILE A 410 -10.48 7.38 -23.70
N PRO A 411 -10.67 8.49 -24.40
CA PRO A 411 -11.84 9.34 -24.25
C PRO A 411 -13.14 8.56 -24.55
N PRO A 412 -14.24 8.73 -23.80
CA PRO A 412 -14.47 9.65 -22.69
C PRO A 412 -14.28 9.03 -21.30
N PHE A 413 -13.55 7.91 -21.17
CA PHE A 413 -13.39 7.22 -19.89
C PHE A 413 -12.52 7.98 -18.90
N SER A 414 -12.76 7.75 -17.60
CA SER A 414 -12.20 8.52 -16.48
C SER A 414 -10.67 8.64 -16.47
N GLY A 415 -9.95 7.60 -16.93
CA GLY A 415 -8.50 7.60 -16.96
C GLY A 415 -7.88 8.60 -17.94
N PHE A 416 -8.58 8.99 -19.00
CA PHE A 416 -8.15 10.04 -19.92
C PHE A 416 -7.99 11.37 -19.18
N PHE A 417 -9.02 11.78 -18.44
CA PHE A 417 -9.03 13.06 -17.73
C PHE A 417 -7.99 13.18 -16.61
N SER A 418 -7.56 12.05 -16.03
CA SER A 418 -6.65 12.05 -14.89
C SER A 418 -5.20 11.70 -15.25
N LYS A 419 -4.95 10.64 -16.03
CA LYS A 419 -3.61 10.17 -16.36
C LYS A 419 -2.88 11.13 -17.29
N ASP A 420 -3.58 11.66 -18.32
CA ASP A 420 -2.98 12.55 -19.29
C ASP A 420 -2.51 13.86 -18.65
N LYS A 421 -3.18 14.33 -17.58
CA LYS A 421 -2.72 15.47 -16.81
C LYS A 421 -1.45 15.20 -16.00
N ILE A 422 -1.22 13.96 -15.53
CA ILE A 422 0.07 13.60 -14.93
C ILE A 422 1.18 13.59 -15.99
N ILE A 423 0.90 13.10 -17.21
CA ILE A 423 1.86 13.12 -18.31
C ILE A 423 2.21 14.56 -18.68
N GLU A 424 1.22 15.44 -18.81
CA GLU A 424 1.40 16.86 -19.05
C GLU A 424 2.26 17.53 -17.96
N ALA A 425 1.93 17.30 -16.68
CA ALA A 425 2.71 17.79 -15.55
C ALA A 425 4.16 17.26 -15.55
N ALA A 426 4.38 16.02 -15.98
CA ALA A 426 5.72 15.45 -16.10
C ALA A 426 6.56 16.16 -17.17
N PHE A 427 5.97 16.60 -18.29
CA PHE A 427 6.62 17.47 -19.26
C PHE A 427 6.86 18.89 -18.73
N GLY A 428 6.15 19.30 -17.68
CA GLY A 428 6.36 20.57 -16.96
C GLY A 428 7.48 20.53 -15.91
N ALA A 429 8.14 19.39 -15.69
CA ALA A 429 9.23 19.25 -14.73
C ALA A 429 10.50 19.98 -15.24
N THR A 430 10.64 21.26 -14.93
CA THR A 430 11.79 22.10 -15.37
C THR A 430 12.89 22.22 -14.34
N THR A 431 12.78 21.52 -13.19
CA THR A 431 13.77 21.52 -12.11
C THR A 431 14.20 20.09 -11.76
N PHE A 432 15.47 19.94 -11.35
CA PHE A 432 16.03 18.69 -10.85
C PHE A 432 16.91 18.97 -9.63
N ALA A 433 16.60 18.38 -8.51
CA ALA A 433 17.31 18.59 -7.24
C ALA A 433 17.46 20.07 -6.84
N GLY A 434 16.48 20.92 -7.19
CA GLY A 434 16.49 22.36 -6.88
C GLY A 434 17.22 23.23 -7.90
N HIS A 435 17.74 22.64 -8.98
CA HIS A 435 18.40 23.35 -10.06
C HIS A 435 17.52 23.36 -11.31
N GLU A 436 17.63 24.43 -12.10
CA GLU A 436 16.95 24.50 -13.38
C GLU A 436 17.48 23.41 -14.34
N ALA A 437 16.55 22.60 -14.87
CA ALA A 437 16.85 21.42 -15.66
C ALA A 437 15.73 21.11 -16.67
N VAL A 438 15.66 21.85 -17.74
CA VAL A 438 14.65 21.67 -18.81
C VAL A 438 14.64 20.24 -19.38
N TRP A 439 15.78 19.56 -19.38
CA TRP A 439 15.89 18.16 -19.81
C TRP A 439 15.04 17.20 -18.96
N ALA A 440 14.77 17.54 -17.68
CA ALA A 440 13.98 16.70 -16.79
C ALA A 440 12.54 16.53 -17.30
N GLY A 441 11.93 17.59 -17.81
CA GLY A 441 10.61 17.55 -18.45
C GLY A 441 10.56 16.58 -19.63
N TRP A 442 11.59 16.58 -20.48
CA TRP A 442 11.68 15.61 -21.56
C TRP A 442 11.83 14.18 -21.05
N VAL A 443 12.71 13.92 -20.10
CA VAL A 443 12.96 12.57 -19.58
C VAL A 443 11.71 12.01 -18.88
N PHE A 444 11.16 12.74 -17.93
CA PHE A 444 10.00 12.24 -17.17
C PHE A 444 8.72 12.22 -18.01
N GLY A 445 8.54 13.20 -18.89
CA GLY A 445 7.44 13.22 -19.86
C GLY A 445 7.49 12.03 -20.82
N ILE A 446 8.64 11.73 -21.43
CA ILE A 446 8.80 10.57 -22.32
C ILE A 446 8.60 9.26 -21.55
N VAL A 447 9.14 9.12 -20.33
CA VAL A 447 8.96 7.93 -19.50
C VAL A 447 7.48 7.67 -19.24
N THR A 448 6.72 8.68 -18.84
CA THR A 448 5.28 8.55 -18.60
C THR A 448 4.52 8.24 -19.89
N MET A 449 4.83 8.91 -20.98
CA MET A 449 4.21 8.68 -22.30
C MET A 449 4.45 7.26 -22.84
N VAL A 450 5.69 6.77 -22.77
CA VAL A 450 6.06 5.41 -23.17
C VAL A 450 5.38 4.38 -22.26
N GLY A 451 5.35 4.65 -20.95
CA GLY A 451 4.63 3.83 -19.98
C GLY A 451 3.14 3.69 -20.32
N ALA A 452 2.48 4.73 -20.85
CA ALA A 452 1.10 4.67 -21.30
C ALA A 452 0.92 3.71 -22.50
N GLY A 453 1.82 3.76 -23.47
CA GLY A 453 1.84 2.82 -24.60
C GLY A 453 2.04 1.36 -24.17
N ILE A 454 2.98 1.11 -23.26
CA ILE A 454 3.22 -0.24 -22.71
C ILE A 454 2.00 -0.71 -21.89
N THR A 455 1.37 0.19 -21.11
CA THR A 455 0.13 -0.10 -20.38
C THR A 455 -0.97 -0.55 -21.33
N ALA A 456 -1.15 0.17 -22.44
CA ALA A 456 -2.14 -0.20 -23.45
C ALA A 456 -1.86 -1.59 -24.05
N PHE A 457 -0.61 -1.95 -24.28
CA PHE A 457 -0.24 -3.25 -24.80
C PHE A 457 -0.58 -4.37 -23.81
N TYR A 458 -0.09 -4.34 -22.57
CA TYR A 458 -0.29 -5.48 -21.64
C TYR A 458 -1.74 -5.61 -21.15
N MET A 459 -2.46 -4.50 -21.01
CA MET A 459 -3.87 -4.54 -20.64
C MET A 459 -4.75 -5.05 -21.77
N SER A 460 -4.44 -4.67 -23.01
CA SER A 460 -5.11 -5.21 -24.19
C SER A 460 -4.77 -6.68 -24.41
N ARG A 461 -3.52 -7.10 -24.14
CA ARG A 461 -3.14 -8.52 -24.12
C ARG A 461 -4.00 -9.32 -23.13
N LEU A 462 -4.14 -8.83 -21.89
CA LEU A 462 -5.00 -9.47 -20.88
C LEU A 462 -6.45 -9.55 -21.36
N PHE A 463 -7.00 -8.47 -21.89
CA PHE A 463 -8.39 -8.41 -22.35
C PHE A 463 -8.63 -9.36 -23.53
N PHE A 464 -7.78 -9.34 -24.56
CA PHE A 464 -7.97 -10.18 -25.75
C PHE A 464 -7.72 -11.65 -25.47
N MET A 465 -6.71 -12.00 -24.68
CA MET A 465 -6.45 -13.39 -24.30
C MET A 465 -7.59 -13.99 -23.47
N THR A 466 -8.30 -13.18 -22.71
CA THR A 466 -9.39 -13.66 -21.84
C THR A 466 -10.70 -13.78 -22.61
N PHE A 467 -11.11 -12.74 -23.32
CA PHE A 467 -12.46 -12.63 -23.86
C PHE A 467 -12.58 -12.91 -25.34
N HIS A 468 -11.50 -12.86 -26.09
CA HIS A 468 -11.50 -12.98 -27.56
C HIS A 468 -10.67 -14.21 -28.03
N GLY A 469 -10.59 -14.38 -29.34
CA GLY A 469 -9.89 -15.51 -29.96
C GLY A 469 -10.65 -16.85 -29.83
N THR A 470 -9.93 -17.96 -29.98
CA THR A 470 -10.44 -19.31 -29.83
C THR A 470 -10.55 -19.75 -28.37
N ALA A 471 -11.54 -20.55 -28.02
CA ALA A 471 -11.65 -21.17 -26.71
C ALA A 471 -10.50 -22.15 -26.47
N ARG A 472 -9.78 -22.02 -25.35
CA ARG A 472 -8.65 -22.88 -24.99
C ARG A 472 -8.93 -23.73 -23.73
N TRP A 473 -10.18 -23.72 -23.29
CA TRP A 473 -10.70 -24.46 -22.14
C TRP A 473 -11.50 -25.72 -22.53
N THR A 474 -11.71 -25.97 -23.83
CA THR A 474 -12.50 -27.11 -24.35
C THR A 474 -11.70 -28.39 -24.57
N THR A 475 -10.38 -28.38 -24.37
CA THR A 475 -9.53 -29.57 -24.55
C THR A 475 -9.74 -30.55 -23.40
N GLU A 476 -10.31 -31.71 -23.73
CA GLU A 476 -10.64 -32.84 -22.85
C GLU A 476 -9.44 -33.51 -22.17
N ALA A 477 -8.23 -33.10 -22.45
CA ALA A 477 -6.99 -33.74 -21.97
C ALA A 477 -6.76 -33.71 -20.44
N GLU A 478 -7.58 -32.99 -19.68
CA GLU A 478 -7.46 -32.89 -18.20
C GLU A 478 -8.78 -33.23 -17.46
N GLY A 479 -9.67 -34.01 -18.03
CA GLY A 479 -10.63 -34.81 -17.25
C GLY A 479 -11.90 -34.16 -16.70
N ASN A 480 -12.05 -32.83 -16.65
CA ASN A 480 -13.30 -32.16 -16.27
C ASN A 480 -13.51 -30.94 -17.18
N GLY A 481 -14.46 -31.05 -18.12
CA GLY A 481 -14.84 -29.94 -18.98
C GLY A 481 -15.24 -28.71 -18.16
N VAL A 482 -14.54 -27.59 -18.38
CA VAL A 482 -14.92 -26.30 -17.76
C VAL A 482 -16.12 -25.76 -18.52
N HIS A 483 -17.20 -25.43 -17.83
CA HIS A 483 -18.39 -24.78 -18.37
C HIS A 483 -18.45 -23.30 -17.93
N PRO A 484 -17.88 -22.38 -18.71
CA PRO A 484 -17.89 -20.96 -18.35
C PRO A 484 -19.31 -20.43 -18.20
N HIS A 485 -19.58 -19.76 -17.11
CA HIS A 485 -20.88 -19.16 -16.80
C HIS A 485 -20.73 -17.79 -16.17
N GLU A 486 -21.73 -16.94 -16.34
CA GLU A 486 -21.78 -15.62 -15.74
C GLU A 486 -22.00 -15.71 -14.24
N SER A 487 -21.38 -14.81 -13.50
CA SER A 487 -21.57 -14.71 -12.05
C SER A 487 -22.96 -14.16 -11.68
N GLY A 488 -23.44 -14.47 -10.49
CA GLY A 488 -24.74 -14.03 -9.98
C GLY A 488 -24.82 -12.51 -9.73
N PRO A 489 -26.05 -11.99 -9.46
CA PRO A 489 -26.29 -10.53 -9.30
C PRO A 489 -25.47 -9.85 -8.21
N LEU A 490 -25.19 -10.53 -7.09
CA LEU A 490 -24.37 -9.97 -6.00
C LEU A 490 -22.92 -9.69 -6.43
N MET A 491 -22.44 -10.33 -7.50
CA MET A 491 -21.13 -10.07 -8.08
C MET A 491 -21.23 -9.07 -9.25
N THR A 492 -22.23 -9.22 -10.12
CA THR A 492 -22.34 -8.39 -11.33
C THR A 492 -22.83 -6.97 -11.07
N ILE A 493 -23.75 -6.74 -10.09
CA ILE A 493 -24.24 -5.39 -9.78
C ILE A 493 -23.10 -4.47 -9.32
N PRO A 494 -22.23 -4.84 -8.35
CA PRO A 494 -21.07 -4.02 -7.99
C PRO A 494 -20.17 -3.71 -9.20
N MET A 495 -19.94 -4.67 -10.10
CA MET A 495 -19.14 -4.45 -11.29
C MET A 495 -19.79 -3.45 -12.25
N VAL A 496 -21.13 -3.49 -12.44
CA VAL A 496 -21.85 -2.53 -13.28
C VAL A 496 -21.76 -1.12 -12.69
N ILE A 497 -21.96 -0.96 -11.36
CA ILE A 497 -21.83 0.34 -10.69
C ILE A 497 -20.41 0.91 -10.88
N LEU A 498 -19.39 0.10 -10.64
CA LEU A 498 -17.99 0.51 -10.84
C LEU A 498 -17.67 0.81 -12.31
N ALA A 499 -18.29 0.11 -13.27
CA ALA A 499 -18.13 0.39 -14.70
C ALA A 499 -18.71 1.76 -15.08
N ILE A 500 -19.89 2.11 -14.54
CA ILE A 500 -20.48 3.45 -14.71
C ILE A 500 -19.53 4.51 -14.12
N CYS A 501 -19.03 4.30 -12.90
CA CYS A 501 -18.06 5.22 -12.30
C CYS A 501 -16.78 5.36 -13.15
N ALA A 502 -16.24 4.26 -13.65
CA ALA A 502 -15.06 4.26 -14.49
C ALA A 502 -15.27 4.97 -15.84
N ALA A 503 -16.50 4.99 -16.36
CA ALA A 503 -16.83 5.68 -17.59
C ALA A 503 -17.08 7.19 -17.39
N VAL A 504 -17.71 7.59 -16.28
CA VAL A 504 -18.35 8.90 -16.18
C VAL A 504 -17.68 9.84 -15.18
N VAL A 505 -17.19 9.32 -14.03
CA VAL A 505 -16.74 10.16 -12.90
C VAL A 505 -15.60 11.10 -13.28
N GLY A 506 -14.62 10.62 -14.05
CA GLY A 506 -13.48 11.45 -14.48
C GLY A 506 -13.93 12.65 -15.31
N GLY A 507 -14.84 12.41 -16.27
CA GLY A 507 -15.40 13.48 -17.09
C GLY A 507 -16.20 14.49 -16.27
N LEU A 508 -17.09 14.01 -15.40
CA LEU A 508 -17.92 14.91 -14.54
C LEU A 508 -17.06 15.78 -13.62
N LEU A 509 -16.02 15.22 -13.02
CA LEU A 509 -15.16 15.97 -12.11
C LEU A 509 -14.17 16.92 -12.81
N SER A 510 -13.95 16.72 -14.12
CA SER A 510 -13.14 17.63 -14.94
C SER A 510 -13.91 18.83 -15.47
N ILE A 511 -15.25 18.76 -15.55
CA ILE A 511 -16.08 19.86 -16.02
C ILE A 511 -16.01 21.01 -15.02
N GLY A 512 -15.53 22.19 -15.46
CA GLY A 512 -15.43 23.38 -14.61
C GLY A 512 -14.42 23.23 -13.46
N ASP A 513 -13.42 22.36 -13.62
CA ASP A 513 -12.35 22.12 -12.64
C ASP A 513 -12.85 21.78 -11.21
N VAL A 514 -14.02 21.12 -11.13
CA VAL A 514 -14.68 20.79 -9.86
C VAL A 514 -13.75 20.08 -8.88
N PHE A 515 -12.96 19.12 -9.37
CA PHE A 515 -12.06 18.35 -8.51
C PHE A 515 -10.85 19.17 -8.04
N THR A 516 -10.30 20.02 -8.89
CA THR A 516 -9.22 20.95 -8.56
C THR A 516 -9.67 21.93 -7.48
N THR A 517 -10.80 22.60 -7.71
CA THR A 517 -11.41 23.55 -6.76
C THR A 517 -11.81 22.87 -5.43
N TRP A 518 -12.22 21.60 -5.47
CA TRP A 518 -12.50 20.83 -4.26
C TRP A 518 -11.26 20.63 -3.40
N LEU A 519 -10.10 20.31 -4.00
CA LEU A 519 -8.84 20.04 -3.29
C LEU A 519 -8.05 21.29 -2.89
N GLU A 520 -8.35 22.44 -3.47
CA GLU A 520 -7.62 23.70 -3.27
C GLU A 520 -7.46 24.09 -1.78
N PRO A 521 -8.47 23.93 -0.88
CA PRO A 521 -8.32 24.24 0.53
C PRO A 521 -7.27 23.36 1.26
N SER A 522 -7.01 22.16 0.75
CA SER A 522 -6.05 21.22 1.35
C SER A 522 -4.66 21.27 0.71
N LEU A 523 -4.57 21.58 -0.57
CA LEU A 523 -3.33 21.48 -1.36
C LEU A 523 -2.81 22.83 -1.85
N GLY A 524 -3.57 23.91 -1.65
CA GLY A 524 -3.30 25.20 -2.28
C GLY A 524 -3.77 25.26 -3.72
N VAL A 525 -3.64 26.42 -4.34
CA VAL A 525 -3.99 26.63 -5.75
C VAL A 525 -3.05 25.79 -6.61
N ALA A 526 -3.62 24.99 -7.51
CA ALA A 526 -2.85 24.20 -8.44
C ALA A 526 -2.02 25.12 -9.37
N GLU A 527 -0.71 24.93 -9.40
CA GLU A 527 0.14 25.64 -10.36
C GLU A 527 -0.08 25.05 -11.75
N HIS A 528 -0.18 25.92 -12.74
CA HIS A 528 -0.23 25.47 -14.13
C HIS A 528 1.16 24.98 -14.57
N ALA A 529 1.22 23.73 -15.02
CA ALA A 529 2.42 23.22 -15.66
C ALA A 529 2.66 23.98 -16.98
N HIS A 530 3.90 24.39 -17.19
CA HIS A 530 4.36 24.89 -18.49
C HIS A 530 5.19 23.80 -19.18
N PRO A 531 4.54 22.88 -19.91
CA PRO A 531 5.24 21.74 -20.49
C PRO A 531 6.25 22.19 -21.56
N VAL A 532 7.39 21.50 -21.61
CA VAL A 532 8.46 21.75 -22.60
C VAL A 532 8.05 21.42 -24.05
N ALA A 533 6.89 20.77 -24.23
CA ALA A 533 6.28 20.49 -25.53
C ALA A 533 4.82 20.99 -25.56
N PRO A 534 4.25 21.30 -26.71
CA PRO A 534 2.86 21.73 -26.83
C PRO A 534 1.90 20.68 -26.29
N GLU A 535 0.93 21.07 -25.45
CA GLU A 535 -0.03 20.16 -24.79
C GLU A 535 -0.78 19.26 -25.78
N ILE A 536 -1.26 19.85 -26.90
CA ILE A 536 -1.94 19.09 -27.96
C ILE A 536 -1.02 18.01 -28.55
N ALA A 537 0.27 18.31 -28.73
CA ALA A 537 1.23 17.33 -29.24
C ALA A 537 1.43 16.18 -28.24
N ILE A 538 1.53 16.49 -26.93
CA ILE A 538 1.63 15.48 -25.85
C ILE A 538 0.40 14.57 -25.89
N GLN A 539 -0.81 15.13 -25.92
CA GLN A 539 -2.07 14.36 -25.94
C GLN A 539 -2.18 13.50 -27.19
N VAL A 540 -1.91 14.05 -28.38
CA VAL A 540 -2.02 13.31 -29.65
C VAL A 540 -1.00 12.17 -29.71
N VAL A 541 0.26 12.42 -29.35
CA VAL A 541 1.31 11.39 -29.37
C VAL A 541 1.03 10.31 -28.35
N THR A 542 0.57 10.67 -27.14
CA THR A 542 0.16 9.71 -26.11
C THR A 542 -0.97 8.81 -26.62
N LEU A 543 -2.01 9.40 -27.20
CA LEU A 543 -3.14 8.63 -27.76
C LEU A 543 -2.69 7.70 -28.89
N LEU A 544 -1.83 8.16 -29.78
CA LEU A 544 -1.28 7.32 -30.87
C LEU A 544 -0.47 6.14 -30.32
N LEU A 545 0.35 6.35 -29.29
CA LEU A 545 1.10 5.26 -28.63
C LEU A 545 0.18 4.26 -27.94
N VAL A 546 -0.88 4.74 -27.29
CA VAL A 546 -1.90 3.89 -26.65
C VAL A 546 -2.63 3.05 -27.71
N LEU A 547 -3.08 3.66 -28.80
CA LEU A 547 -3.75 2.95 -29.89
C LEU A 547 -2.80 1.94 -30.58
N ALA A 548 -1.53 2.30 -30.77
CA ALA A 548 -0.52 1.39 -31.32
C ALA A 548 -0.29 0.19 -30.39
N GLY A 549 -0.14 0.41 -29.08
CA GLY A 549 -0.01 -0.67 -28.09
C GLY A 549 -1.21 -1.62 -28.10
N ALA A 550 -2.42 -1.09 -28.13
CA ALA A 550 -3.64 -1.88 -28.22
C ALA A 550 -3.75 -2.65 -29.55
N ALA A 551 -3.40 -2.02 -30.68
CA ALA A 551 -3.41 -2.65 -32.00
C ALA A 551 -2.39 -3.80 -32.10
N ILE A 552 -1.18 -3.60 -31.58
CA ILE A 552 -0.15 -4.66 -31.53
C ILE A 552 -0.68 -5.86 -30.73
N ALA A 553 -1.26 -5.61 -29.55
CA ALA A 553 -1.85 -6.67 -28.73
C ALA A 553 -3.02 -7.37 -29.45
N TRP A 554 -3.86 -6.63 -30.17
CA TRP A 554 -4.94 -7.21 -30.97
C TRP A 554 -4.41 -8.14 -32.06
N VAL A 555 -3.41 -7.71 -32.82
CA VAL A 555 -2.79 -8.54 -33.88
C VAL A 555 -2.16 -9.79 -33.28
N MET A 556 -1.47 -9.68 -32.13
CA MET A 556 -0.74 -10.79 -31.52
C MET A 556 -1.67 -11.80 -30.81
N TYR A 557 -2.72 -11.32 -30.13
CA TYR A 557 -3.52 -12.13 -29.21
C TYR A 557 -5.02 -12.17 -29.51
N GLY A 558 -5.52 -11.24 -30.34
CA GLY A 558 -6.91 -11.22 -30.78
C GLY A 558 -7.14 -11.96 -32.11
N ARG A 559 -6.17 -11.85 -33.04
CA ARG A 559 -6.28 -12.47 -34.40
C ARG A 559 -5.51 -13.76 -34.54
N ARG A 560 -4.36 -13.90 -33.86
CA ARG A 560 -3.54 -15.12 -33.91
C ARG A 560 -3.93 -16.07 -32.81
N GLU A 561 -3.74 -17.37 -33.07
CA GLU A 561 -3.91 -18.40 -32.05
C GLU A 561 -2.86 -18.19 -30.92
N VAL A 562 -3.33 -18.26 -29.68
CA VAL A 562 -2.48 -18.14 -28.51
C VAL A 562 -2.07 -19.53 -28.06
N PRO A 563 -0.77 -19.89 -28.07
CA PRO A 563 -0.33 -21.19 -27.63
C PRO A 563 -0.60 -21.36 -26.12
N THR A 564 -1.06 -22.53 -25.71
CA THR A 564 -1.25 -22.90 -24.30
C THR A 564 0.09 -23.06 -23.58
N ALA A 565 1.10 -23.58 -24.29
CA ALA A 565 2.48 -23.63 -23.78
C ALA A 565 3.11 -22.23 -23.74
N ILE A 566 3.94 -22.00 -22.74
CA ILE A 566 4.64 -20.71 -22.57
C ILE A 566 5.78 -20.61 -23.58
N PRO A 567 5.80 -19.64 -24.53
CA PRO A 567 6.91 -19.45 -25.45
C PRO A 567 8.22 -19.12 -24.71
N ALA A 568 9.35 -19.54 -25.24
CA ALA A 568 10.66 -19.29 -24.62
C ALA A 568 10.93 -17.79 -24.36
N GLY A 569 10.58 -16.94 -25.33
CA GLY A 569 10.76 -15.49 -25.24
C GLY A 569 12.25 -15.05 -25.35
N ASN A 570 12.48 -13.75 -25.52
CA ASN A 570 13.80 -13.15 -25.50
C ASN A 570 14.31 -12.94 -24.05
N ALA A 571 15.53 -12.42 -23.88
CA ALA A 571 16.14 -12.18 -22.57
C ALA A 571 15.28 -11.28 -21.67
N LEU A 572 14.73 -10.19 -22.22
CA LEU A 572 13.86 -9.25 -21.50
C LEU A 572 12.55 -9.93 -21.06
N THR A 573 11.92 -10.72 -21.94
CA THR A 573 10.70 -11.46 -21.60
C THR A 573 10.96 -12.47 -20.47
N ARG A 574 12.10 -13.16 -20.49
CA ARG A 574 12.49 -14.10 -19.43
C ARG A 574 12.72 -13.39 -18.11
N ALA A 575 13.43 -12.27 -18.13
CA ALA A 575 13.63 -11.44 -16.94
C ALA A 575 12.31 -10.90 -16.38
N ALA A 576 11.42 -10.38 -17.23
CA ALA A 576 10.12 -9.85 -16.82
C ALA A 576 9.19 -10.92 -16.22
N ARG A 577 9.28 -12.19 -16.63
CA ARG A 577 8.52 -13.30 -16.02
C ARG A 577 8.90 -13.58 -14.57
N VAL A 578 10.15 -13.31 -14.21
CA VAL A 578 10.69 -13.47 -12.85
C VAL A 578 10.87 -12.12 -12.15
N ASP A 579 9.99 -11.16 -12.47
CA ASP A 579 9.96 -9.82 -11.85
C ASP A 579 11.33 -9.10 -11.91
N LEU A 580 11.99 -9.19 -13.07
CA LEU A 580 13.32 -8.61 -13.33
C LEU A 580 14.38 -9.02 -12.29
N TYR A 581 14.28 -10.25 -11.79
CA TYR A 581 15.16 -10.84 -10.76
C TYR A 581 15.14 -10.12 -9.41
N GLN A 582 14.09 -9.34 -9.11
CA GLN A 582 14.00 -8.58 -7.87
C GLN A 582 14.10 -9.47 -6.62
N ASP A 583 13.40 -10.61 -6.61
CA ASP A 583 13.46 -11.55 -5.49
C ASP A 583 14.87 -12.14 -5.31
N THR A 584 15.53 -12.50 -6.41
CA THR A 584 16.91 -12.99 -6.37
C THR A 584 17.88 -11.96 -5.77
N VAL A 585 17.68 -10.66 -6.14
CA VAL A 585 18.47 -9.56 -5.58
C VAL A 585 18.17 -9.40 -4.08
N ASN A 586 16.91 -9.42 -3.68
CA ASN A 586 16.50 -9.30 -2.27
C ASN A 586 17.04 -10.49 -1.43
N GLU A 587 16.99 -11.70 -1.96
CA GLU A 587 17.55 -12.89 -1.31
C GLU A 587 19.06 -12.78 -1.14
N ALA A 588 19.77 -12.36 -2.16
CA ALA A 588 21.24 -12.26 -2.13
C ALA A 588 21.72 -11.12 -1.21
N LEU A 589 21.07 -9.95 -1.24
CA LEU A 589 21.54 -8.77 -0.50
C LEU A 589 21.05 -8.72 0.95
N PHE A 590 19.87 -9.27 1.25
CA PHE A 590 19.24 -9.10 2.57
C PHE A 590 18.96 -10.43 3.28
N MET A 591 18.29 -11.40 2.61
CA MET A 591 17.88 -12.62 3.28
C MET A 591 19.06 -13.53 3.64
N THR A 592 19.93 -13.80 2.70
CA THR A 592 21.07 -14.70 2.92
C THR A 592 22.05 -14.17 3.97
N PRO A 593 22.49 -12.88 3.91
CA PRO A 593 23.30 -12.29 4.97
C PRO A 593 22.57 -12.21 6.30
N GLY A 594 21.28 -11.88 6.30
CA GLY A 594 20.45 -11.82 7.51
C GLY A 594 20.35 -13.17 8.20
N ILE A 595 20.09 -14.24 7.45
CA ILE A 595 20.06 -15.61 7.99
C ILE A 595 21.43 -16.00 8.54
N ALA A 596 22.53 -15.65 7.86
CA ALA A 596 23.87 -15.91 8.34
C ALA A 596 24.14 -15.17 9.66
N LEU A 597 23.75 -13.89 9.76
CA LEU A 597 23.87 -13.09 10.98
C LEU A 597 23.08 -13.71 12.14
N VAL A 598 21.82 -14.08 11.91
CA VAL A 598 20.96 -14.71 12.94
C VAL A 598 21.57 -16.05 13.39
N LYS A 599 22.03 -16.89 12.47
CA LYS A 599 22.71 -18.16 12.82
C LYS A 599 23.95 -17.92 13.65
N THR A 600 24.76 -16.92 13.30
CA THR A 600 25.97 -16.56 14.05
C THR A 600 25.62 -16.05 15.44
N ALA A 601 24.62 -15.19 15.57
CA ALA A 601 24.13 -14.69 16.85
C ALA A 601 23.62 -15.85 17.74
N THR A 602 22.80 -16.75 17.17
CA THR A 602 22.30 -17.94 17.89
C THR A 602 23.44 -18.88 18.33
N LEU A 603 24.45 -19.07 17.49
CA LEU A 603 25.64 -19.86 17.87
C LEU A 603 26.45 -19.17 18.97
N GLY A 604 26.55 -17.83 18.93
CA GLY A 604 27.19 -17.04 19.97
C GLY A 604 26.43 -17.17 21.30
N ASP A 605 25.12 -17.05 21.28
CA ASP A 605 24.28 -17.21 22.47
C ASP A 605 24.42 -18.61 23.07
N ASN A 606 24.13 -19.66 22.30
CA ASN A 606 24.14 -21.04 22.76
C ASN A 606 25.54 -21.56 23.16
N LYS A 607 26.60 -21.14 22.46
CA LYS A 607 27.97 -21.69 22.73
C LYS A 607 28.80 -20.79 23.64
N ALA A 608 28.69 -19.46 23.51
CA ALA A 608 29.49 -18.58 24.34
C ALA A 608 28.76 -18.26 25.65
N ILE A 609 27.53 -17.74 25.60
CA ILE A 609 26.80 -17.30 26.80
C ILE A 609 26.38 -18.52 27.64
N ASP A 610 25.62 -19.44 27.06
CA ASP A 610 25.22 -20.68 27.76
C ASP A 610 26.40 -21.54 28.13
N GLY A 611 27.45 -21.56 27.29
CA GLY A 611 28.71 -22.25 27.59
C GLY A 611 29.40 -21.73 28.86
N VAL A 612 29.42 -20.42 29.07
CA VAL A 612 29.94 -19.80 30.29
C VAL A 612 29.05 -20.14 31.49
N VAL A 613 27.74 -20.11 31.34
CA VAL A 613 26.81 -20.53 32.41
C VAL A 613 27.04 -21.96 32.84
N HIS A 614 27.17 -22.88 31.88
CA HIS A 614 27.46 -24.30 32.14
C HIS A 614 28.85 -24.50 32.76
N LEU A 615 29.85 -23.69 32.39
CA LEU A 615 31.18 -23.74 32.99
C LEU A 615 31.15 -23.31 34.47
N VAL A 616 30.39 -22.24 34.78
CA VAL A 616 30.19 -21.80 36.17
C VAL A 616 29.42 -22.86 36.97
N GLU A 617 28.39 -23.46 36.40
CA GLU A 617 27.66 -24.57 37.02
C GLU A 617 28.59 -25.77 37.31
N ALA A 618 29.36 -26.19 36.31
CA ALA A 618 30.31 -27.30 36.46
C ALA A 618 31.40 -27.01 37.51
N ALA A 619 31.93 -25.77 37.52
CA ALA A 619 32.89 -25.34 38.52
C ALA A 619 32.31 -25.33 39.93
N SER A 620 31.09 -24.78 40.08
CA SER A 620 30.39 -24.76 41.36
C SER A 620 30.05 -26.15 41.88
N THR A 621 29.55 -27.00 40.98
CA THR A 621 29.23 -28.40 41.30
C THR A 621 30.50 -29.20 41.62
N GLY A 622 31.56 -28.99 40.86
CA GLY A 622 32.87 -29.62 41.10
C GLY A 622 33.46 -29.21 42.46
N THR A 623 33.45 -27.91 42.76
CA THR A 623 33.86 -27.37 44.06
C THR A 623 32.99 -27.90 45.19
N GLY A 624 31.68 -27.93 45.02
CA GLY A 624 30.75 -28.52 46.01
C GLY A 624 31.03 -29.99 46.28
N ARG A 625 31.34 -30.80 45.26
CA ARG A 625 31.77 -32.22 45.42
C ARG A 625 33.11 -32.32 46.15
N ALA A 626 34.10 -31.50 45.78
CA ALA A 626 35.42 -31.50 46.42
C ALA A 626 35.29 -31.14 47.90
N VAL A 627 34.52 -30.13 48.24
CA VAL A 627 34.25 -29.77 49.64
C VAL A 627 33.42 -30.89 50.34
N GLY A 628 32.52 -31.56 49.62
CA GLY A 628 31.76 -32.69 50.15
C GLY A 628 32.64 -33.86 50.61
N PHE A 629 33.79 -34.10 50.01
CA PHE A 629 34.73 -35.12 50.47
C PHE A 629 35.35 -34.84 51.83
N THR A 630 35.36 -33.57 52.28
CA THR A 630 35.81 -33.18 53.62
C THR A 630 34.76 -33.50 54.70
N GLN A 631 33.51 -33.71 54.28
CA GLN A 631 32.40 -34.05 55.17
C GLN A 631 32.32 -35.58 55.41
N SER A 632 33.10 -36.06 56.38
CA SER A 632 33.15 -37.49 56.71
C SER A 632 31.91 -38.00 57.42
N GLY A 633 30.99 -37.14 57.87
CA GLY A 633 29.83 -37.50 58.73
C GLY A 633 30.18 -38.00 60.10
N ARG A 634 31.46 -38.05 60.49
CA ARG A 634 31.92 -38.54 61.79
C ARG A 634 32.35 -37.39 62.68
N VAL A 635 31.69 -37.23 63.81
CA VAL A 635 31.96 -36.16 64.80
C VAL A 635 33.44 -36.12 65.20
N ARG A 636 34.09 -37.29 65.36
CA ARG A 636 35.52 -37.38 65.71
C ARG A 636 36.40 -36.71 64.63
N THR A 637 36.11 -36.88 63.38
CA THR A 637 36.87 -36.27 62.28
C THR A 637 36.73 -34.75 62.31
N TYR A 638 35.53 -34.21 62.56
CA TYR A 638 35.34 -32.76 62.68
C TYR A 638 36.04 -32.21 63.92
N ALA A 639 35.99 -32.92 65.01
CA ALA A 639 36.73 -32.52 66.23
C ALA A 639 38.24 -32.47 65.96
N SER A 640 38.77 -33.44 65.21
CA SER A 640 40.19 -33.44 64.81
C SER A 640 40.56 -32.26 63.90
N TYR A 641 39.66 -31.86 62.96
CA TYR A 641 39.88 -30.70 62.10
C TYR A 641 39.85 -29.39 62.91
N ILE A 642 38.92 -29.27 63.83
CA ILE A 642 38.82 -28.12 64.75
C ILE A 642 40.11 -28.03 65.60
N LEU A 643 40.52 -29.14 66.20
CA LEU A 643 41.75 -29.21 66.99
C LEU A 643 42.99 -28.84 66.15
N GLY A 644 43.10 -29.44 64.97
CA GLY A 644 44.18 -29.10 64.01
C GLY A 644 44.19 -27.61 63.63
N GLY A 645 43.01 -27.04 63.35
CA GLY A 645 42.88 -25.59 63.06
C GLY A 645 43.31 -24.71 64.25
N VAL A 646 42.91 -25.08 65.47
CA VAL A 646 43.32 -24.37 66.69
C VAL A 646 44.87 -24.46 66.86
N VAL A 647 45.44 -25.64 66.68
CA VAL A 647 46.93 -25.82 66.77
C VAL A 647 47.62 -24.97 65.71
N CYS A 648 47.16 -24.99 64.46
CA CYS A 648 47.73 -24.16 63.40
C CYS A 648 47.60 -22.65 63.68
N ALA A 649 46.47 -22.20 64.21
CA ALA A 649 46.23 -20.80 64.60
C ALA A 649 47.18 -20.41 65.74
N LEU A 650 47.32 -21.22 66.74
CA LEU A 650 48.27 -20.99 67.84
C LEU A 650 49.72 -20.98 67.36
N ALA A 651 50.10 -21.92 66.48
CA ALA A 651 51.41 -21.90 65.88
C ALA A 651 51.72 -20.68 65.05
N ALA A 652 50.72 -20.20 64.29
CA ALA A 652 50.83 -18.95 63.51
C ALA A 652 50.98 -17.72 64.45
N VAL A 653 50.18 -17.62 65.51
CA VAL A 653 50.29 -16.54 66.48
C VAL A 653 51.66 -16.56 67.18
N LEU A 654 52.18 -17.73 67.58
CA LEU A 654 53.51 -17.88 68.16
C LEU A 654 54.61 -17.47 67.14
N ALA A 655 54.51 -17.87 65.88
CA ALA A 655 55.49 -17.53 64.84
C ALA A 655 55.47 -16.01 64.49
N PHE A 656 54.36 -15.31 64.68
CA PHE A 656 54.29 -13.86 64.51
C PHE A 656 54.63 -13.07 65.80
N SER A 657 54.69 -13.75 66.97
CA SER A 657 55.01 -13.12 68.27
C SER A 657 56.49 -13.33 68.68
N LEU A 658 57.24 -14.21 68.00
CA LEU A 658 58.67 -14.32 68.06
C LEU A 658 59.38 -13.54 66.95
#